data_cf439a982bd8402a0657cce116496416
#
_entry.id   cf439a982bd8402a0657cce116496416
#
_cell.length_a   1.000
_cell.length_b   1.000
_cell.length_c   1.000
_cell.angle_alpha   90.00
_cell.angle_beta   90.00
_cell.angle_gamma   90.00
#
_symmetry.space_group_name_H-M   'P 1'
#
loop_
_entity.id
_entity.type
_entity.pdbx_description
1 polymer ?
#
loop_
_entity_poly.entity_id
_entity_poly.type
_entity_poly.pdbx_seq_one_letter_code
_entity_poly.pdbx_strand_id
1 'polypeptide(L)'
;MGLAVRVLLLVPGLDDAPGVAAALVWAAAVALGCSAWRRLSSLRAGYRAAQETPHESSVAPRTAEGAGSSIVRWRWRAVEVVTHLGVPLLLMWPTVLHPFDRWVGTFDAPYSAWLGWRFGELIADGSVIPLTISDAVHPVGVDTLLLDGYLPAYVNGLFNLVAGPFSSYNLTVFVGLVADVAAGYALGRVLTRRRGIALLSGVAFVSAPVVASAVNAHVTFLWAFAVPLIVAESIRVARGDRELRWWVFGLLLVLAFLCSVYHAVFGALAGALVLALWPRSVARRRGTLWRGLGAVGFAALLLLPCGIARLRFDAAEAAAGAENDRVSDALLFAGDGLSAIVPPDEVLIDIPLPTPDLGVVAFPELGTPFVGFLLIAGLGLAATERARGSGALGLTAMVLWVLSLGPTLRVAGHTVVSQDGEPVLWMPFRLLSVIPGMSNFRAPDRAGFALAAVLTAMLVIGVTSLLHRHDSRREAQVVISAAVALALPGLFIPAPESDLAVTTEVQEALDVVAERGAEGEAVMVVPWGCRVDDPRVIALQIRHRQPSLGCSVSTAAMPWYSELDVWVDSQELAALSCDPSSIGGRDTGYSIEEPPVLDDDGLRRLREDLGVRFVIVDTGALAAAAGCDHVAAGVDLLVQGEVLADDAGVVVIDLQDL
;
A
#
# COMPACT_ATOMS: atom_id res chain seq x y z
N MET A 1 -27.40 6.36 -13.77
CA MET A 1 -28.01 6.26 -12.45
C MET A 1 -29.06 5.15 -12.34
N GLY A 2 -30.11 5.07 -13.22
CA GLY A 2 -31.13 4.02 -13.12
C GLY A 2 -30.63 2.57 -13.25
N LEU A 3 -29.57 2.29 -14.01
CA LEU A 3 -28.99 0.96 -14.14
C LEU A 3 -28.16 0.56 -12.91
N ALA A 4 -27.40 1.52 -12.34
CA ALA A 4 -26.63 1.29 -11.12
C ALA A 4 -27.55 1.02 -9.90
N VAL A 5 -28.66 1.76 -9.80
CA VAL A 5 -29.67 1.50 -8.77
C VAL A 5 -30.35 0.15 -8.95
N ARG A 6 -30.60 -0.29 -10.19
CA ARG A 6 -31.19 -1.62 -10.44
C ARG A 6 -30.21 -2.77 -10.18
N VAL A 7 -28.92 -2.56 -10.43
CA VAL A 7 -27.88 -3.56 -10.08
C VAL A 7 -27.72 -3.66 -8.55
N LEU A 8 -27.80 -2.53 -7.84
CA LEU A 8 -27.77 -2.50 -6.37
C LEU A 8 -28.98 -3.20 -5.72
N LEU A 9 -30.16 -3.13 -6.34
CA LEU A 9 -31.38 -3.82 -5.87
C LEU A 9 -31.38 -5.33 -6.13
N LEU A 10 -30.37 -5.86 -6.84
CA LEU A 10 -30.22 -7.30 -7.10
C LEU A 10 -29.19 -7.97 -6.14
N VAL A 11 -28.61 -7.21 -5.21
CA VAL A 11 -27.67 -7.76 -4.23
C VAL A 11 -28.48 -8.32 -3.05
N PRO A 12 -28.38 -9.62 -2.75
CA PRO A 12 -29.02 -10.21 -1.56
C PRO A 12 -28.41 -9.59 -0.27
N GLY A 13 -29.23 -9.29 0.72
CA GLY A 13 -28.77 -8.76 2.03
C GLY A 13 -28.90 -7.26 2.23
N LEU A 14 -29.66 -6.55 1.36
CA LEU A 14 -29.95 -5.12 1.50
C LEU A 14 -31.07 -4.80 2.53
N ASP A 15 -31.56 -5.77 3.27
CA ASP A 15 -32.63 -5.58 4.25
C ASP A 15 -32.15 -4.92 5.55
N ASP A 16 -30.81 -4.83 5.76
CA ASP A 16 -30.22 -4.18 6.91
C ASP A 16 -29.85 -2.71 6.62
N ALA A 17 -30.23 -1.82 7.51
CA ALA A 17 -29.96 -0.38 7.39
C ALA A 17 -28.48 -0.01 7.13
N PRO A 18 -27.47 -0.71 7.69
CA PRO A 18 -26.06 -0.52 7.35
C PRO A 18 -25.73 -0.87 5.89
N GLY A 19 -26.29 -1.94 5.34
CA GLY A 19 -26.09 -2.36 3.95
C GLY A 19 -26.61 -1.34 2.94
N VAL A 20 -27.78 -0.73 3.22
CA VAL A 20 -28.34 0.35 2.39
C VAL A 20 -27.46 1.60 2.43
N ALA A 21 -26.95 1.97 3.61
CA ALA A 21 -26.05 3.10 3.77
C ALA A 21 -24.73 2.88 3.01
N ALA A 22 -24.13 1.71 3.12
CA ALA A 22 -22.92 1.35 2.40
C ALA A 22 -23.14 1.35 0.87
N ALA A 23 -24.26 0.81 0.39
CA ALA A 23 -24.62 0.87 -1.03
C ALA A 23 -24.82 2.29 -1.55
N LEU A 24 -25.40 3.19 -0.73
CA LEU A 24 -25.53 4.62 -1.05
C LEU A 24 -24.18 5.32 -1.07
N VAL A 25 -23.26 4.98 -0.15
CA VAL A 25 -21.89 5.52 -0.13
C VAL A 25 -21.12 5.05 -1.36
N TRP A 26 -21.21 3.77 -1.74
CA TRP A 26 -20.64 3.26 -2.99
C TRP A 26 -21.19 3.99 -4.21
N ALA A 27 -22.49 4.18 -4.28
CA ALA A 27 -23.14 4.95 -5.34
C ALA A 27 -22.70 6.43 -5.33
N ALA A 28 -22.57 7.04 -4.16
CA ALA A 28 -22.10 8.41 -3.99
C ALA A 28 -20.62 8.55 -4.35
N ALA A 29 -19.74 7.62 -3.96
CA ALA A 29 -18.33 7.62 -4.32
C ALA A 29 -18.13 7.48 -5.85
N VAL A 30 -18.87 6.60 -6.49
CA VAL A 30 -18.91 6.47 -7.95
C VAL A 30 -19.41 7.77 -8.59
N ALA A 31 -20.47 8.39 -8.04
CA ALA A 31 -21.03 9.66 -8.54
C ALA A 31 -20.07 10.84 -8.31
N LEU A 32 -19.37 10.89 -7.17
CA LEU A 32 -18.34 11.90 -6.86
C LEU A 32 -17.11 11.71 -7.76
N GLY A 33 -16.64 10.48 -7.94
CA GLY A 33 -15.59 10.16 -8.90
C GLY A 33 -15.94 10.60 -10.31
N CYS A 34 -17.16 10.33 -10.77
CA CYS A 34 -17.68 10.79 -12.06
C CYS A 34 -17.82 12.32 -12.14
N SER A 35 -18.20 12.99 -11.04
CA SER A 35 -18.35 14.46 -11.01
C SER A 35 -17.00 15.17 -10.90
N ALA A 36 -16.06 14.66 -10.13
CA ALA A 36 -14.67 15.12 -10.08
C ALA A 36 -14.00 14.94 -11.44
N TRP A 37 -14.22 13.81 -12.09
CA TRP A 37 -13.78 13.57 -13.47
C TRP A 37 -14.40 14.57 -14.47
N ARG A 38 -15.69 14.88 -14.35
CA ARG A 38 -16.35 15.91 -15.17
C ARG A 38 -15.74 17.28 -14.96
N ARG A 39 -15.46 17.68 -13.70
CA ARG A 39 -14.80 18.96 -13.39
C ARG A 39 -13.37 19.01 -13.92
N LEU A 40 -12.58 17.95 -13.73
CA LEU A 40 -11.24 17.83 -14.32
C LEU A 40 -11.27 17.86 -15.85
N SER A 41 -12.26 17.26 -16.48
CA SER A 41 -12.44 17.27 -17.92
C SER A 41 -12.92 18.64 -18.46
N SER A 42 -13.72 19.39 -17.69
CA SER A 42 -14.16 20.74 -18.05
C SER A 42 -13.04 21.78 -17.85
N LEU A 43 -12.24 21.65 -16.79
CA LEU A 43 -11.00 22.45 -16.62
C LEU A 43 -10.00 22.20 -17.75
N ARG A 44 -9.91 20.96 -18.26
CA ARG A 44 -9.14 20.61 -19.44
C ARG A 44 -9.72 21.20 -20.74
N ALA A 45 -11.04 21.29 -20.86
CA ALA A 45 -11.69 21.89 -22.02
C ALA A 45 -11.48 23.41 -22.06
N GLY A 46 -11.59 24.11 -20.92
CA GLY A 46 -11.27 25.53 -20.79
C GLY A 46 -9.79 25.83 -21.08
N TYR A 47 -8.87 24.96 -20.65
CA TYR A 47 -7.45 25.10 -20.94
C TYR A 47 -7.11 24.88 -22.44
N ARG A 48 -7.86 24.02 -23.14
CA ARG A 48 -7.72 23.86 -24.61
C ARG A 48 -8.23 25.06 -25.39
N ALA A 49 -9.35 25.66 -24.98
CA ALA A 49 -9.87 26.87 -25.59
C ALA A 49 -8.90 28.05 -25.43
N ALA A 50 -8.15 28.11 -24.34
CA ALA A 50 -7.11 29.12 -24.11
C ALA A 50 -5.81 28.89 -24.92
N GLN A 51 -5.55 27.67 -25.41
CA GLN A 51 -4.41 27.36 -26.28
C GLN A 51 -4.71 27.46 -27.78
N GLU A 52 -5.99 27.51 -28.16
CA GLU A 52 -6.46 27.67 -29.55
C GLU A 52 -6.82 29.13 -29.87
N THR A 53 -6.01 30.11 -29.40
CA THR A 53 -6.06 31.45 -30.02
C THR A 53 -5.49 31.31 -31.43
N PRO A 54 -6.28 31.61 -32.45
CA PRO A 54 -5.87 31.41 -33.84
C PRO A 54 -4.84 32.47 -34.24
N HIS A 55 -3.69 32.01 -34.72
CA HIS A 55 -3.04 32.79 -35.75
C HIS A 55 -3.98 32.80 -36.97
N GLU A 56 -4.38 33.98 -37.35
CA GLU A 56 -5.19 34.27 -38.53
C GLU A 56 -4.72 33.50 -39.75
N SER A 57 -5.57 32.69 -40.32
CA SER A 57 -5.77 32.68 -41.76
C SER A 57 -6.82 31.64 -42.19
N SER A 58 -7.67 32.11 -43.10
CA SER A 58 -8.55 31.40 -44.02
C SER A 58 -9.83 30.75 -43.46
N VAL A 59 -10.88 31.47 -43.73
CA VAL A 59 -12.29 31.07 -43.75
C VAL A 59 -12.48 29.91 -44.73
N ALA A 60 -12.80 28.74 -44.20
CA ALA A 60 -13.43 27.64 -44.93
C ALA A 60 -14.80 27.35 -44.29
N PRO A 61 -15.85 27.08 -45.07
CA PRO A 61 -17.21 26.98 -44.58
C PRO A 61 -17.39 25.72 -43.66
N ARG A 62 -17.90 25.93 -42.45
CA ARG A 62 -18.34 24.90 -41.55
C ARG A 62 -19.56 24.18 -42.08
N THR A 63 -19.36 23.10 -42.82
CA THR A 63 -20.45 22.22 -43.25
C THR A 63 -20.62 21.05 -42.24
N ALA A 64 -21.86 20.90 -41.77
CA ALA A 64 -22.57 19.68 -41.30
C ALA A 64 -21.84 18.55 -40.54
N GLU A 65 -20.73 18.77 -39.80
CA GLU A 65 -20.04 17.71 -39.02
C GLU A 65 -20.58 17.53 -37.58
N GLY A 66 -21.66 18.23 -37.22
CA GLY A 66 -22.06 18.36 -35.81
C GLY A 66 -22.56 17.09 -35.13
N ALA A 67 -23.32 16.23 -35.79
CA ALA A 67 -24.02 15.10 -35.14
C ALA A 67 -23.13 13.84 -35.00
N GLY A 68 -22.34 13.49 -36.00
CA GLY A 68 -21.45 12.34 -35.96
C GLY A 68 -20.32 12.46 -34.91
N SER A 69 -19.85 13.70 -34.69
CA SER A 69 -18.78 13.98 -33.71
C SER A 69 -19.25 13.83 -32.25
N SER A 70 -20.54 14.00 -31.96
CA SER A 70 -21.10 13.86 -30.60
C SER A 70 -21.23 12.42 -30.18
N ILE A 71 -21.68 11.52 -31.06
CA ILE A 71 -21.82 10.08 -30.82
C ILE A 71 -20.45 9.42 -30.60
N VAL A 72 -19.45 9.75 -31.40
CA VAL A 72 -18.09 9.23 -31.24
C VAL A 72 -17.48 9.71 -29.92
N ARG A 73 -17.69 10.96 -29.53
CA ARG A 73 -17.22 11.51 -28.24
C ARG A 73 -17.89 10.82 -27.06
N TRP A 74 -19.19 10.51 -27.12
CA TRP A 74 -19.92 9.82 -26.07
C TRP A 74 -19.42 8.37 -25.90
N ARG A 75 -19.21 7.65 -27.00
CA ARG A 75 -18.65 6.29 -26.97
C ARG A 75 -17.29 6.24 -26.28
N TRP A 76 -16.37 7.14 -26.59
CA TRP A 76 -15.07 7.20 -25.94
C TRP A 76 -15.16 7.54 -24.46
N ARG A 77 -16.09 8.41 -24.05
CA ARG A 77 -16.32 8.68 -22.62
C ARG A 77 -16.86 7.47 -21.89
N ALA A 78 -17.76 6.72 -22.50
CA ALA A 78 -18.27 5.48 -21.94
C ALA A 78 -17.13 4.45 -21.76
N VAL A 79 -16.27 4.26 -22.75
CA VAL A 79 -15.09 3.39 -22.66
C VAL A 79 -14.14 3.88 -21.56
N GLU A 80 -13.86 5.18 -21.47
CA GLU A 80 -13.04 5.77 -20.40
C GLU A 80 -13.62 5.45 -19.02
N VAL A 81 -14.91 5.65 -18.81
CA VAL A 81 -15.58 5.38 -17.52
C VAL A 81 -15.56 3.88 -17.21
N VAL A 82 -15.93 3.03 -18.17
CA VAL A 82 -15.93 1.58 -17.98
C VAL A 82 -14.53 1.06 -17.63
N THR A 83 -13.49 1.57 -18.29
CA THR A 83 -12.10 1.16 -17.98
C THR A 83 -11.69 1.61 -16.58
N HIS A 84 -11.97 2.87 -16.21
CA HIS A 84 -11.56 3.39 -14.90
C HIS A 84 -12.28 2.74 -13.72
N LEU A 85 -13.48 2.25 -13.91
CA LEU A 85 -14.24 1.57 -12.84
C LEU A 85 -14.15 0.04 -12.94
N GLY A 86 -14.15 -0.50 -14.15
CA GLY A 86 -14.19 -1.94 -14.38
C GLY A 86 -12.86 -2.64 -14.06
N VAL A 87 -11.72 -2.02 -14.40
CA VAL A 87 -10.41 -2.60 -14.08
C VAL A 87 -10.20 -2.73 -12.57
N PRO A 88 -10.46 -1.70 -11.74
CA PRO A 88 -10.45 -1.84 -10.29
C PRO A 88 -11.36 -2.96 -9.76
N LEU A 89 -12.58 -3.07 -10.26
CA LEU A 89 -13.49 -4.13 -9.83
C LEU A 89 -12.97 -5.53 -10.19
N LEU A 90 -12.29 -5.67 -11.34
CA LEU A 90 -11.67 -6.93 -11.73
C LEU A 90 -10.49 -7.30 -10.82
N LEU A 91 -9.67 -6.33 -10.43
CA LEU A 91 -8.54 -6.54 -9.52
C LEU A 91 -8.99 -6.87 -8.08
N MET A 92 -10.20 -6.49 -7.71
CA MET A 92 -10.79 -6.79 -6.39
C MET A 92 -11.68 -8.05 -6.43
N TRP A 93 -11.68 -8.80 -7.52
CA TRP A 93 -12.45 -10.03 -7.61
C TRP A 93 -11.79 -11.13 -6.76
N PRO A 94 -12.55 -11.95 -5.95
CA PRO A 94 -14.02 -12.02 -5.88
C PRO A 94 -14.67 -11.12 -4.81
N THR A 95 -13.91 -10.39 -3.98
CA THR A 95 -14.40 -9.61 -2.82
C THR A 95 -15.50 -8.59 -3.18
N VAL A 96 -15.56 -8.16 -4.44
CA VAL A 96 -16.66 -7.30 -4.93
C VAL A 96 -18.05 -7.93 -4.78
N LEU A 97 -18.13 -9.23 -4.58
CA LEU A 97 -19.38 -9.95 -4.32
C LEU A 97 -19.74 -9.97 -2.83
N HIS A 98 -18.76 -9.74 -1.94
CA HIS A 98 -18.86 -9.79 -0.49
C HIS A 98 -18.30 -8.51 0.17
N PRO A 99 -18.68 -7.29 -0.31
CA PRO A 99 -18.01 -6.05 0.09
C PRO A 99 -18.31 -5.62 1.53
N PHE A 100 -19.24 -6.29 2.22
CA PHE A 100 -19.73 -5.89 3.54
C PHE A 100 -19.21 -6.79 4.67
N ASP A 101 -18.74 -7.98 4.36
CA ASP A 101 -18.36 -9.03 5.31
C ASP A 101 -16.94 -9.55 5.12
N ARG A 102 -16.27 -9.17 4.00
CA ARG A 102 -14.91 -9.55 3.70
C ARG A 102 -14.06 -8.38 3.27
N TRP A 103 -12.79 -8.44 3.57
CA TRP A 103 -11.77 -7.53 3.04
C TRP A 103 -11.08 -8.14 1.82
N VAL A 104 -10.76 -7.29 0.83
CA VAL A 104 -9.85 -7.68 -0.23
C VAL A 104 -8.42 -7.70 0.32
N GLY A 105 -7.72 -8.80 0.08
CA GLY A 105 -6.36 -9.00 0.57
C GLY A 105 -6.30 -9.78 1.88
N THR A 106 -5.08 -10.16 2.24
CA THR A 106 -4.70 -10.87 3.46
C THR A 106 -3.63 -10.07 4.21
N PHE A 107 -2.86 -10.68 5.07
CA PHE A 107 -1.75 -10.06 5.80
C PHE A 107 -2.11 -8.70 6.44
N ASP A 108 -1.64 -7.59 5.88
CA ASP A 108 -1.86 -6.25 6.43
C ASP A 108 -3.26 -5.68 6.15
N ALA A 109 -4.12 -6.40 5.40
CA ALA A 109 -5.47 -5.93 5.10
C ALA A 109 -6.31 -5.74 6.38
N PRO A 110 -6.36 -6.70 7.33
CA PRO A 110 -7.04 -6.52 8.62
C PRO A 110 -6.46 -5.36 9.43
N TYR A 111 -5.13 -5.22 9.49
CA TYR A 111 -4.48 -4.08 10.15
C TYR A 111 -4.87 -2.74 9.50
N SER A 112 -4.85 -2.67 8.18
CA SER A 112 -5.22 -1.45 7.46
C SER A 112 -6.71 -1.12 7.60
N ALA A 113 -7.58 -2.13 7.70
CA ALA A 113 -8.99 -1.96 7.97
C ALA A 113 -9.22 -1.45 9.41
N TRP A 114 -8.53 -2.04 10.39
CA TRP A 114 -8.51 -1.57 11.77
C TRP A 114 -8.04 -0.12 11.88
N LEU A 115 -6.92 0.22 11.24
CA LEU A 115 -6.39 1.58 11.27
C LEU A 115 -7.40 2.59 10.71
N GLY A 116 -8.08 2.25 9.61
CA GLY A 116 -9.15 3.07 9.05
C GLY A 116 -10.35 3.18 9.99
N TRP A 117 -10.76 2.10 10.63
CA TRP A 117 -11.81 2.12 11.64
C TRP A 117 -11.41 3.05 12.80
N ARG A 118 -10.19 2.94 13.30
CA ARG A 118 -9.73 3.76 14.42
C ARG A 118 -9.63 5.25 14.07
N PHE A 119 -9.18 5.58 12.87
CA PHE A 119 -9.25 6.94 12.36
C PHE A 119 -10.69 7.47 12.29
N GLY A 120 -11.64 6.61 11.88
CA GLY A 120 -13.07 6.94 11.85
C GLY A 120 -13.61 7.30 13.23
N GLU A 121 -13.31 6.50 14.25
CA GLU A 121 -13.69 6.77 15.65
C GLU A 121 -13.10 8.10 16.12
N LEU A 122 -11.78 8.30 15.95
CA LEU A 122 -11.13 9.55 16.35
C LEU A 122 -11.69 10.79 15.63
N ILE A 123 -12.07 10.66 14.36
CA ILE A 123 -12.72 11.74 13.61
C ILE A 123 -14.15 12.00 14.15
N ALA A 124 -14.89 10.93 14.49
CA ALA A 124 -16.22 11.05 15.09
C ALA A 124 -16.15 11.76 16.45
N ASP A 125 -15.10 11.50 17.24
CA ASP A 125 -14.83 12.15 18.53
C ASP A 125 -14.30 13.59 18.40
N GLY A 126 -14.17 14.11 17.16
CA GLY A 126 -13.80 15.49 16.88
C GLY A 126 -12.34 15.72 16.53
N SER A 127 -11.51 14.69 16.45
CA SER A 127 -10.12 14.79 15.97
C SER A 127 -10.08 14.94 14.46
N VAL A 128 -10.10 16.18 13.94
CA VAL A 128 -10.04 16.44 12.48
C VAL A 128 -8.77 15.84 11.84
N ILE A 129 -7.67 15.82 12.58
CA ILE A 129 -6.39 15.24 12.17
C ILE A 129 -5.93 14.31 13.30
N PRO A 130 -6.23 13.01 13.25
CA PRO A 130 -5.75 12.06 14.26
C PRO A 130 -4.22 12.03 14.30
N LEU A 131 -3.64 12.40 15.42
CA LEU A 131 -2.17 12.44 15.60
C LEU A 131 -1.68 11.29 16.48
N THR A 132 -2.54 10.76 17.35
CA THR A 132 -2.21 9.69 18.29
C THR A 132 -3.36 8.73 18.42
N ILE A 133 -3.06 7.44 18.52
CA ILE A 133 -4.00 6.37 18.86
C ILE A 133 -3.56 5.86 20.24
N SER A 134 -4.31 6.20 21.29
CA SER A 134 -3.92 5.92 22.69
C SER A 134 -4.29 4.52 23.17
N ASP A 135 -5.24 3.88 22.52
CA ASP A 135 -5.80 2.58 22.87
C ASP A 135 -5.24 1.40 22.05
N ALA A 136 -4.31 1.70 21.14
CA ALA A 136 -3.46 0.69 20.52
C ALA A 136 -2.10 0.66 21.23
N VAL A 137 -1.48 -0.52 21.34
CA VAL A 137 -0.18 -0.65 22.01
C VAL A 137 -0.26 -0.08 23.44
N HIS A 138 -1.36 -0.40 24.11
CA HIS A 138 -1.62 0.09 25.47
C HIS A 138 -0.52 -0.35 26.46
N PRO A 139 -0.07 0.51 27.40
CA PRO A 139 -0.53 1.88 27.67
C PRO A 139 0.15 2.99 26.83
N VAL A 140 1.01 2.68 25.93
CA VAL A 140 1.95 3.59 25.28
C VAL A 140 1.31 4.41 24.15
N GLY A 141 0.46 3.79 23.35
CA GLY A 141 -0.18 4.43 22.19
C GLY A 141 0.70 4.44 20.93
N VAL A 142 0.19 5.03 19.86
CA VAL A 142 0.84 5.11 18.54
C VAL A 142 0.83 6.52 18.01
N ASP A 143 1.99 7.04 17.57
CA ASP A 143 2.09 8.31 16.83
C ASP A 143 1.76 8.05 15.34
N THR A 144 0.63 8.58 14.89
CA THR A 144 0.14 8.36 13.52
C THR A 144 0.98 9.06 12.45
N LEU A 145 1.78 10.07 12.81
CA LEU A 145 2.69 10.74 11.88
C LEU A 145 3.87 9.86 11.45
N LEU A 146 4.12 8.78 12.20
CA LEU A 146 5.15 7.79 11.89
C LEU A 146 4.61 6.64 11.02
N LEU A 147 3.29 6.52 10.87
CA LEU A 147 2.66 5.48 10.06
C LEU A 147 2.91 5.71 8.57
N ASP A 148 3.33 4.68 7.87
CA ASP A 148 3.27 4.67 6.39
C ASP A 148 1.80 4.56 5.96
N GLY A 149 1.38 5.36 4.99
CA GLY A 149 0.00 5.31 4.49
C GLY A 149 -1.02 6.14 5.27
N TYR A 150 -0.62 7.28 5.84
CA TYR A 150 -1.53 8.18 6.54
C TYR A 150 -2.76 8.58 5.69
N LEU A 151 -2.57 8.90 4.39
CA LEU A 151 -3.68 9.34 3.52
C LEU A 151 -4.69 8.24 3.23
N PRO A 152 -4.32 7.01 2.84
CA PRO A 152 -5.28 5.91 2.72
C PRO A 152 -6.00 5.61 4.03
N ALA A 153 -5.30 5.60 5.18
CA ALA A 153 -5.93 5.39 6.49
C ALA A 153 -6.96 6.48 6.83
N TYR A 154 -6.61 7.74 6.57
CA TYR A 154 -7.52 8.87 6.79
C TYR A 154 -8.78 8.79 5.89
N VAL A 155 -8.60 8.44 4.60
CA VAL A 155 -9.73 8.27 3.67
C VAL A 155 -10.60 7.08 4.08
N ASN A 156 -9.99 5.98 4.53
CA ASN A 156 -10.70 4.84 5.08
C ASN A 156 -11.52 5.26 6.31
N GLY A 157 -10.95 6.05 7.23
CA GLY A 157 -11.65 6.60 8.39
C GLY A 157 -12.88 7.43 8.01
N LEU A 158 -12.74 8.30 7.00
CA LEU A 158 -13.89 9.07 6.49
C LEU A 158 -15.01 8.18 5.92
N PHE A 159 -14.65 7.10 5.22
CA PHE A 159 -15.64 6.15 4.72
C PHE A 159 -16.25 5.33 5.86
N ASN A 160 -15.47 5.02 6.90
CA ASN A 160 -15.95 4.26 8.05
C ASN A 160 -17.09 4.97 8.82
N LEU A 161 -17.11 6.30 8.81
CA LEU A 161 -18.21 7.07 9.43
C LEU A 161 -19.61 6.68 8.92
N VAL A 162 -19.69 6.04 7.74
CA VAL A 162 -20.98 5.77 7.06
C VAL A 162 -21.10 4.35 6.51
N ALA A 163 -20.01 3.58 6.38
CA ALA A 163 -20.02 2.32 5.64
C ALA A 163 -19.59 1.09 6.48
N GLY A 164 -19.11 1.31 7.70
CA GLY A 164 -18.53 0.25 8.53
C GLY A 164 -17.16 -0.25 8.03
N PRO A 165 -16.44 -1.05 8.85
CA PRO A 165 -15.02 -1.33 8.64
C PRO A 165 -14.70 -2.13 7.37
N PHE A 166 -15.50 -3.13 6.99
CA PHE A 166 -15.28 -3.91 5.77
C PHE A 166 -15.47 -3.06 4.51
N SER A 167 -16.63 -2.44 4.40
CA SER A 167 -16.98 -1.63 3.23
C SER A 167 -16.10 -0.40 3.06
N SER A 168 -15.70 0.24 4.15
CA SER A 168 -14.82 1.42 4.11
C SER A 168 -13.44 1.07 3.59
N TYR A 169 -12.88 -0.07 4.04
CA TYR A 169 -11.60 -0.56 3.56
C TYR A 169 -11.66 -0.91 2.06
N ASN A 170 -12.65 -1.72 1.65
CA ASN A 170 -12.84 -2.10 0.26
C ASN A 170 -13.05 -0.87 -0.65
N LEU A 171 -13.80 0.13 -0.17
CA LEU A 171 -13.99 1.39 -0.89
C LEU A 171 -12.68 2.18 -1.00
N THR A 172 -11.84 2.14 0.02
CA THR A 172 -10.51 2.78 0.00
C THR A 172 -9.60 2.13 -1.02
N VAL A 173 -9.56 0.80 -1.08
CA VAL A 173 -8.84 0.03 -2.11
C VAL A 173 -9.37 0.40 -3.51
N PHE A 174 -10.67 0.38 -3.70
CA PHE A 174 -11.30 0.74 -4.97
C PHE A 174 -10.93 2.16 -5.44
N VAL A 175 -10.99 3.14 -4.55
CA VAL A 175 -10.65 4.55 -4.86
C VAL A 175 -9.17 4.68 -5.21
N GLY A 176 -8.28 3.99 -4.50
CA GLY A 176 -6.86 3.94 -4.81
C GLY A 176 -6.60 3.40 -6.23
N LEU A 177 -7.19 2.26 -6.56
CA LEU A 177 -7.08 1.67 -7.90
C LEU A 177 -7.64 2.58 -9.00
N VAL A 178 -8.77 3.23 -8.76
CA VAL A 178 -9.34 4.22 -9.71
C VAL A 178 -8.38 5.39 -9.90
N ALA A 179 -7.76 5.87 -8.83
CA ALA A 179 -6.77 6.95 -8.88
C ALA A 179 -5.52 6.53 -9.68
N ASP A 180 -5.06 5.30 -9.52
CA ASP A 180 -3.92 4.73 -10.24
C ASP A 180 -4.19 4.59 -11.74
N VAL A 181 -5.36 4.04 -12.12
CA VAL A 181 -5.77 4.01 -13.54
C VAL A 181 -5.82 5.42 -14.12
N ALA A 182 -6.38 6.38 -13.39
CA ALA A 182 -6.50 7.76 -13.85
C ALA A 182 -5.14 8.45 -13.97
N ALA A 183 -4.21 8.17 -13.07
CA ALA A 183 -2.85 8.71 -13.11
C ALA A 183 -2.02 8.10 -14.26
N GLY A 184 -2.10 6.79 -14.45
CA GLY A 184 -1.51 6.12 -15.61
C GLY A 184 -2.09 6.62 -16.93
N TYR A 185 -3.42 6.82 -17.01
CA TYR A 185 -4.07 7.46 -18.17
C TYR A 185 -3.55 8.88 -18.40
N ALA A 186 -3.39 9.68 -17.32
CA ALA A 186 -2.85 11.03 -17.42
C ALA A 186 -1.40 11.03 -17.94
N LEU A 187 -0.57 10.09 -17.51
CA LEU A 187 0.78 9.87 -18.05
C LEU A 187 0.71 9.57 -19.55
N GLY A 188 -0.15 8.63 -19.96
CA GLY A 188 -0.38 8.34 -21.36
C GLY A 188 -0.82 9.56 -22.18
N ARG A 189 -1.70 10.41 -21.61
CA ARG A 189 -2.17 11.66 -22.28
C ARG A 189 -1.08 12.71 -22.47
N VAL A 190 -0.04 12.66 -21.66
CA VAL A 190 1.16 13.52 -21.85
C VAL A 190 1.94 13.09 -23.09
N LEU A 191 2.02 11.79 -23.33
CA LEU A 191 2.87 11.19 -24.36
C LEU A 191 2.18 11.05 -25.70
N THR A 192 0.84 10.86 -25.72
CA THR A 192 0.07 10.64 -26.94
C THR A 192 -1.26 11.38 -26.93
N ARG A 193 -1.70 11.81 -28.13
CA ARG A 193 -3.05 12.34 -28.33
C ARG A 193 -4.11 11.24 -28.49
N ARG A 194 -3.69 9.99 -28.71
CA ARG A 194 -4.59 8.84 -28.96
C ARG A 194 -5.16 8.34 -27.64
N ARG A 195 -6.49 8.48 -27.46
CA ARG A 195 -7.17 8.12 -26.20
C ARG A 195 -7.01 6.63 -25.84
N GLY A 196 -7.12 5.74 -26.84
CA GLY A 196 -6.98 4.30 -26.60
C GLY A 196 -5.60 3.92 -26.05
N ILE A 197 -4.51 4.53 -26.58
CA ILE A 197 -3.16 4.27 -26.06
C ILE A 197 -3.02 4.86 -24.64
N ALA A 198 -3.64 6.00 -24.37
CA ALA A 198 -3.63 6.58 -23.04
C ALA A 198 -4.42 5.72 -22.04
N LEU A 199 -5.54 5.08 -22.45
CA LEU A 199 -6.25 4.10 -21.61
C LEU A 199 -5.40 2.86 -21.36
N LEU A 200 -4.72 2.34 -22.39
CA LEU A 200 -3.77 1.24 -22.23
C LEU A 200 -2.69 1.59 -21.18
N SER A 201 -2.23 2.85 -21.14
CA SER A 201 -1.29 3.31 -20.11
C SER A 201 -1.86 3.19 -18.67
N GLY A 202 -3.13 3.55 -18.47
CA GLY A 202 -3.79 3.39 -17.17
C GLY A 202 -3.90 1.92 -16.77
N VAL A 203 -4.36 1.08 -17.68
CA VAL A 203 -4.46 -0.37 -17.46
C VAL A 203 -3.09 -0.98 -17.21
N ALA A 204 -2.08 -0.66 -18.05
CA ALA A 204 -0.74 -1.23 -17.92
C ALA A 204 -0.06 -0.87 -16.60
N PHE A 205 -0.28 0.33 -16.07
CA PHE A 205 0.27 0.73 -14.78
C PHE A 205 -0.36 -0.06 -13.64
N VAL A 206 -1.70 -0.07 -13.56
CA VAL A 206 -2.40 -0.70 -12.42
C VAL A 206 -2.35 -2.23 -12.47
N SER A 207 -2.22 -2.83 -13.67
CA SER A 207 -2.06 -4.29 -13.84
C SER A 207 -0.60 -4.74 -13.82
N ALA A 208 0.37 -3.82 -13.64
CA ALA A 208 1.73 -4.22 -13.38
C ALA A 208 1.77 -5.05 -12.08
N PRO A 209 2.32 -6.27 -12.08
CA PRO A 209 2.24 -7.16 -10.93
C PRO A 209 2.68 -6.51 -9.62
N VAL A 210 3.73 -5.69 -9.63
CA VAL A 210 4.20 -4.92 -8.46
C VAL A 210 3.13 -3.96 -7.91
N VAL A 211 2.20 -3.48 -8.75
CA VAL A 211 1.08 -2.61 -8.33
C VAL A 211 -0.14 -3.46 -7.97
N ALA A 212 -0.44 -4.46 -8.81
CA ALA A 212 -1.59 -5.35 -8.61
C ALA A 212 -1.46 -6.19 -7.33
N SER A 213 -0.24 -6.67 -7.01
CA SER A 213 0.00 -7.45 -5.78
C SER A 213 -0.23 -6.63 -4.49
N ALA A 214 -0.12 -5.30 -4.56
CA ALA A 214 -0.45 -4.45 -3.41
C ALA A 214 -1.94 -4.53 -3.00
N VAL A 215 -2.82 -5.02 -3.89
CA VAL A 215 -4.23 -5.31 -3.55
C VAL A 215 -4.32 -6.42 -2.51
N ASN A 216 -3.36 -7.35 -2.52
CA ASN A 216 -3.39 -8.54 -1.66
C ASN A 216 -3.04 -8.23 -0.19
N ALA A 217 -2.27 -7.16 0.06
CA ALA A 217 -1.75 -6.94 1.41
C ALA A 217 -1.69 -5.47 1.84
N HIS A 218 -1.34 -4.56 0.95
CA HIS A 218 -0.84 -3.25 1.35
C HIS A 218 -1.58 -2.10 0.67
N VAL A 219 -2.68 -1.65 1.24
CA VAL A 219 -3.44 -0.49 0.72
C VAL A 219 -2.56 0.77 0.63
N THR A 220 -1.53 0.90 1.46
CA THR A 220 -0.60 2.03 1.46
C THR A 220 0.18 2.11 0.15
N PHE A 221 0.69 0.96 -0.33
CA PHE A 221 1.44 0.89 -1.58
C PHE A 221 0.54 0.93 -2.81
N LEU A 222 -0.71 0.48 -2.65
CA LEU A 222 -1.71 0.54 -3.71
C LEU A 222 -2.02 1.99 -4.15
N TRP A 223 -1.93 2.96 -3.24
CA TRP A 223 -2.17 4.37 -3.56
C TRP A 223 -0.94 5.01 -4.25
N ALA A 224 -0.50 4.43 -5.38
CA ALA A 224 0.69 4.83 -6.11
C ALA A 224 0.45 5.97 -7.13
N PHE A 225 -0.75 6.50 -7.25
CA PHE A 225 -1.18 7.45 -8.29
C PHE A 225 -0.28 8.69 -8.42
N ALA A 226 0.36 9.13 -7.34
CA ALA A 226 1.26 10.28 -7.39
C ALA A 226 2.52 9.99 -8.22
N VAL A 227 3.01 8.75 -8.26
CA VAL A 227 4.23 8.35 -8.97
C VAL A 227 4.10 8.57 -10.49
N PRO A 228 3.11 8.01 -11.21
CA PRO A 228 2.94 8.31 -12.63
C PRO A 228 2.64 9.78 -12.91
N LEU A 229 2.03 10.53 -11.98
CA LEU A 229 1.83 11.97 -12.14
C LEU A 229 3.14 12.75 -12.02
N ILE A 230 4.06 12.38 -11.11
CA ILE A 230 5.40 12.95 -10.99
C ILE A 230 6.19 12.69 -12.29
N VAL A 231 6.17 11.46 -12.81
CA VAL A 231 6.83 11.10 -14.08
C VAL A 231 6.23 11.88 -15.23
N ALA A 232 4.90 12.00 -15.30
CA ALA A 232 4.19 12.76 -16.35
C ALA A 232 4.58 14.24 -16.34
N GLU A 233 4.64 14.86 -15.16
CA GLU A 233 5.05 16.25 -15.01
C GLU A 233 6.51 16.45 -15.41
N SER A 234 7.39 15.55 -14.99
CA SER A 234 8.80 15.57 -15.34
C SER A 234 9.02 15.47 -16.86
N ILE A 235 8.28 14.59 -17.54
CA ILE A 235 8.32 14.48 -19.01
C ILE A 235 7.84 15.76 -19.70
N ARG A 236 6.76 16.38 -19.23
CA ARG A 236 6.28 17.67 -19.80
C ARG A 236 7.34 18.76 -19.72
N VAL A 237 7.95 18.89 -18.53
CA VAL A 237 9.03 19.86 -18.32
C VAL A 237 10.25 19.49 -19.15
N ALA A 238 10.58 18.20 -19.22
CA ALA A 238 11.69 17.69 -20.00
C ALA A 238 11.55 17.97 -21.50
N ARG A 239 10.36 17.84 -22.05
CA ARG A 239 10.03 18.16 -23.45
C ARG A 239 9.99 19.66 -23.72
N GLY A 240 9.87 20.47 -22.68
CA GLY A 240 9.72 21.91 -22.78
C GLY A 240 8.30 22.37 -23.07
N ASP A 241 7.31 21.50 -22.84
CA ASP A 241 5.90 21.82 -23.02
C ASP A 241 5.46 22.92 -22.04
N ARG A 242 6.09 22.96 -20.87
CA ARG A 242 5.92 24.01 -19.84
C ARG A 242 7.10 24.06 -18.88
N GLU A 243 7.15 25.11 -18.08
CA GLU A 243 8.08 25.21 -16.96
C GLU A 243 7.59 24.40 -15.76
N LEU A 244 8.54 23.93 -14.92
CA LEU A 244 8.22 23.23 -13.68
C LEU A 244 7.44 24.17 -12.75
N ARG A 245 6.24 23.79 -12.40
CA ARG A 245 5.43 24.44 -11.35
C ARG A 245 5.84 23.85 -10.01
N TRP A 246 6.76 24.50 -9.31
CA TRP A 246 7.38 23.98 -8.11
C TRP A 246 6.36 23.58 -7.03
N TRP A 247 5.28 24.36 -6.85
CA TRP A 247 4.24 24.06 -5.87
C TRP A 247 3.39 22.83 -6.25
N VAL A 248 3.07 22.62 -7.54
CA VAL A 248 2.34 21.43 -8.00
C VAL A 248 3.20 20.18 -7.80
N PHE A 249 4.49 20.27 -8.18
CA PHE A 249 5.41 19.15 -8.01
C PHE A 249 5.64 18.84 -6.53
N GLY A 250 5.76 19.88 -5.68
CA GLY A 250 5.86 19.72 -4.23
C GLY A 250 4.62 19.08 -3.60
N LEU A 251 3.40 19.49 -4.03
CA LEU A 251 2.17 18.81 -3.60
C LEU A 251 2.10 17.34 -4.03
N LEU A 252 2.58 17.00 -5.22
CA LEU A 252 2.66 15.61 -5.65
C LEU A 252 3.62 14.80 -4.78
N LEU A 253 4.73 15.40 -4.34
CA LEU A 253 5.66 14.76 -3.39
C LEU A 253 5.01 14.57 -2.01
N VAL A 254 4.27 15.57 -1.51
CA VAL A 254 3.51 15.44 -0.25
C VAL A 254 2.47 14.34 -0.36
N LEU A 255 1.67 14.31 -1.42
CA LEU A 255 0.67 13.26 -1.64
C LEU A 255 1.33 11.88 -1.74
N ALA A 256 2.45 11.77 -2.45
CA ALA A 256 3.21 10.54 -2.54
C ALA A 256 3.67 10.07 -1.15
N PHE A 257 4.21 10.99 -0.32
CA PHE A 257 4.67 10.69 1.03
C PHE A 257 3.53 10.25 1.95
N LEU A 258 2.40 10.94 1.90
CA LEU A 258 1.23 10.60 2.73
C LEU A 258 0.59 9.25 2.31
N CYS A 259 0.83 8.79 1.07
CA CYS A 259 0.45 7.45 0.64
C CYS A 259 1.52 6.43 1.06
N SER A 260 2.79 6.71 0.78
CA SER A 260 3.95 5.94 1.22
C SER A 260 5.24 6.74 1.04
N VAL A 261 6.13 6.67 2.02
CA VAL A 261 7.46 7.28 1.94
C VAL A 261 8.24 6.78 0.72
N TYR A 262 8.07 5.51 0.36
CA TYR A 262 8.72 4.90 -0.81
C TYR A 262 8.24 5.53 -2.12
N HIS A 263 6.95 5.83 -2.24
CA HIS A 263 6.40 6.53 -3.42
C HIS A 263 6.99 7.93 -3.58
N ALA A 264 7.18 8.65 -2.47
CA ALA A 264 7.79 9.99 -2.50
C ALA A 264 9.24 9.91 -2.97
N VAL A 265 10.04 9.04 -2.36
CA VAL A 265 11.49 8.92 -2.63
C VAL A 265 11.74 8.39 -4.05
N PHE A 266 11.17 7.25 -4.41
CA PHE A 266 11.40 6.67 -5.73
C PHE A 266 10.70 7.45 -6.84
N GLY A 267 9.54 8.05 -6.56
CA GLY A 267 8.88 8.98 -7.48
C GLY A 267 9.70 10.24 -7.74
N ALA A 268 10.24 10.86 -6.68
CA ALA A 268 11.14 12.01 -6.80
C ALA A 268 12.41 11.66 -7.58
N LEU A 269 13.02 10.52 -7.27
CA LEU A 269 14.21 10.04 -7.98
C LEU A 269 13.92 9.80 -9.48
N ALA A 270 12.83 9.10 -9.80
CA ALA A 270 12.41 8.89 -11.18
C ALA A 270 12.20 10.24 -11.92
N GLY A 271 11.49 11.17 -11.29
CA GLY A 271 11.29 12.52 -11.82
C GLY A 271 12.58 13.27 -12.03
N ALA A 272 13.50 13.25 -11.06
CA ALA A 272 14.80 13.89 -11.15
C ALA A 272 15.67 13.29 -12.26
N LEU A 273 15.72 11.96 -12.39
CA LEU A 273 16.46 11.27 -13.45
C LEU A 273 15.91 11.61 -14.83
N VAL A 274 14.58 11.59 -15.02
CA VAL A 274 13.95 12.03 -16.28
C VAL A 274 14.32 13.47 -16.59
N LEU A 275 14.28 14.35 -15.60
CA LEU A 275 14.67 15.75 -15.76
C LEU A 275 16.16 15.93 -16.06
N ALA A 276 17.05 15.15 -15.50
CA ALA A 276 18.49 15.24 -15.69
C ALA A 276 18.97 14.62 -17.01
N LEU A 277 18.43 13.47 -17.37
CA LEU A 277 18.88 12.68 -18.51
C LEU A 277 18.26 13.10 -19.84
N TRP A 278 17.11 13.79 -19.80
CA TRP A 278 16.45 14.26 -21.02
C TRP A 278 17.28 15.35 -21.73
N PRO A 279 17.51 15.28 -23.04
CA PRO A 279 18.30 16.27 -23.77
C PRO A 279 17.67 17.68 -23.70
N ARG A 280 18.42 18.65 -23.16
CA ARG A 280 17.98 20.06 -23.00
C ARG A 280 19.14 21.04 -23.08
N SER A 281 18.81 22.33 -23.26
CA SER A 281 19.79 23.40 -23.09
C SER A 281 20.21 23.59 -21.64
N VAL A 282 21.46 24.00 -21.41
CA VAL A 282 22.03 24.23 -20.07
C VAL A 282 21.25 25.29 -19.29
N ALA A 283 20.82 26.36 -19.93
CA ALA A 283 20.04 27.43 -19.29
C ALA A 283 18.69 26.91 -18.74
N ARG A 284 18.01 26.05 -19.51
CA ARG A 284 16.75 25.42 -19.07
C ARG A 284 16.97 24.45 -17.91
N ARG A 285 18.10 23.72 -17.89
CA ARG A 285 18.46 22.84 -16.77
C ARG A 285 18.61 23.61 -15.46
N ARG A 286 19.32 24.76 -15.48
CA ARG A 286 19.52 25.58 -14.28
C ARG A 286 18.20 26.08 -13.69
N GLY A 287 17.32 26.64 -14.52
CA GLY A 287 15.99 27.09 -14.07
C GLY A 287 15.12 25.96 -13.52
N THR A 288 15.18 24.76 -14.12
CA THR A 288 14.47 23.58 -13.62
C THR A 288 15.03 23.11 -12.28
N LEU A 289 16.36 23.13 -12.09
CA LEU A 289 16.99 22.75 -10.84
C LEU A 289 16.50 23.63 -9.65
N TRP A 290 16.54 24.97 -9.80
CA TRP A 290 16.07 25.86 -8.74
C TRP A 290 14.59 25.67 -8.40
N ARG A 291 13.76 25.45 -9.40
CA ARG A 291 12.34 25.13 -9.16
C ARG A 291 12.14 23.75 -8.54
N GLY A 292 12.97 22.77 -8.90
CA GLY A 292 12.99 21.45 -8.26
C GLY A 292 13.36 21.54 -6.78
N LEU A 293 14.40 22.30 -6.44
CA LEU A 293 14.78 22.58 -5.06
C LEU A 293 13.66 23.31 -4.30
N GLY A 294 13.00 24.29 -4.94
CA GLY A 294 11.81 24.94 -4.37
C GLY A 294 10.66 23.98 -4.11
N ALA A 295 10.45 22.99 -4.99
CA ALA A 295 9.42 21.97 -4.81
C ALA A 295 9.74 21.05 -3.61
N VAL A 296 10.99 20.61 -3.50
CA VAL A 296 11.45 19.80 -2.36
C VAL A 296 11.36 20.60 -1.07
N GLY A 297 11.80 21.85 -1.05
CA GLY A 297 11.69 22.72 0.13
C GLY A 297 10.24 22.96 0.54
N PHE A 298 9.34 23.15 -0.41
CA PHE A 298 7.91 23.28 -0.14
C PHE A 298 7.29 21.97 0.42
N ALA A 299 7.64 20.83 -0.15
CA ALA A 299 7.20 19.54 0.37
C ALA A 299 7.76 19.31 1.79
N ALA A 300 9.04 19.58 2.02
CA ALA A 300 9.67 19.46 3.34
C ALA A 300 9.00 20.36 4.39
N LEU A 301 8.60 21.58 4.00
CA LEU A 301 7.88 22.49 4.89
C LEU A 301 6.51 21.92 5.30
N LEU A 302 5.76 21.35 4.35
CA LEU A 302 4.45 20.75 4.64
C LEU A 302 4.55 19.45 5.43
N LEU A 303 5.63 18.69 5.25
CA LEU A 303 5.91 17.43 5.96
C LEU A 303 6.77 17.64 7.22
N LEU A 304 7.00 18.88 7.61
CA LEU A 304 7.82 19.20 8.80
C LEU A 304 7.35 18.49 10.07
N PRO A 305 6.03 18.39 10.37
CA PRO A 305 5.57 17.63 11.55
C PRO A 305 6.02 16.16 11.52
N CYS A 306 5.85 15.47 10.36
CA CYS A 306 6.30 14.09 10.20
C CYS A 306 7.84 13.97 10.35
N GLY A 307 8.59 14.93 9.81
CA GLY A 307 10.04 14.98 9.95
C GLY A 307 10.49 15.17 11.40
N ILE A 308 9.80 16.02 12.18
CA ILE A 308 10.09 16.21 13.60
C ILE A 308 9.76 14.96 14.40
N ALA A 309 8.59 14.34 14.15
CA ALA A 309 8.21 13.08 14.78
C ALA A 309 9.27 12.02 14.53
N ARG A 310 9.72 11.90 13.28
CA ARG A 310 10.77 10.93 12.89
C ARG A 310 12.11 11.18 13.56
N LEU A 311 12.57 12.44 13.62
CA LEU A 311 13.84 12.78 14.28
C LEU A 311 13.80 12.50 15.79
N ARG A 312 12.67 12.75 16.43
CA ARG A 312 12.47 12.40 17.84
C ARG A 312 12.53 10.90 18.02
N PHE A 313 11.91 10.18 17.12
CA PHE A 313 11.95 8.73 17.04
C PHE A 313 13.41 8.23 16.92
N ASP A 314 14.16 8.61 15.93
CA ASP A 314 15.53 8.16 15.72
C ASP A 314 16.45 8.52 16.90
N ALA A 315 16.22 9.68 17.55
CA ALA A 315 17.02 10.13 18.69
C ALA A 315 16.79 9.25 19.93
N ALA A 316 15.55 8.85 20.18
CA ALA A 316 15.24 8.02 21.32
C ALA A 316 15.63 6.54 21.08
N GLU A 317 15.48 6.02 19.85
CA GLU A 317 16.00 4.72 19.45
C GLU A 317 17.52 4.61 19.67
N ALA A 318 18.24 5.67 19.28
CA ALA A 318 19.69 5.76 19.53
C ALA A 318 20.03 5.84 21.03
N ALA A 319 19.22 6.55 21.83
CA ALA A 319 19.40 6.65 23.28
C ALA A 319 19.15 5.33 24.00
N ALA A 320 18.23 4.50 23.49
CA ALA A 320 17.93 3.16 23.99
C ALA A 320 18.99 2.11 23.60
N GLY A 321 19.99 2.47 22.80
CA GLY A 321 21.01 1.52 22.33
C GLY A 321 20.48 0.45 21.38
N ALA A 322 19.31 0.67 20.79
CA ALA A 322 18.71 -0.25 19.83
C ALA A 322 19.54 -0.27 18.54
N GLU A 323 20.39 -1.26 18.39
CA GLU A 323 21.00 -1.62 17.12
C GLU A 323 19.95 -2.31 16.25
N ASN A 324 19.17 -1.53 15.52
CA ASN A 324 18.31 -2.10 14.49
C ASN A 324 19.18 -2.63 13.36
N ASP A 325 19.20 -3.93 13.15
CA ASP A 325 19.85 -4.55 11.98
C ASP A 325 19.02 -4.32 10.70
N ARG A 326 18.97 -3.03 10.31
CA ARG A 326 18.25 -2.53 9.13
C ARG A 326 18.80 -3.07 7.82
N VAL A 327 20.01 -3.64 7.87
CA VAL A 327 20.63 -4.28 6.72
C VAL A 327 19.98 -5.64 6.50
N SER A 328 19.67 -6.41 7.56
CA SER A 328 18.97 -7.68 7.44
C SER A 328 17.55 -7.48 6.90
N ASP A 329 16.83 -6.46 7.35
CA ASP A 329 15.53 -6.09 6.78
C ASP A 329 15.64 -5.75 5.28
N ALA A 330 16.63 -4.95 4.88
CA ALA A 330 16.85 -4.60 3.49
C ALA A 330 17.27 -5.80 2.63
N LEU A 331 17.88 -6.83 3.23
CA LEU A 331 18.15 -8.10 2.57
C LEU A 331 16.89 -8.94 2.38
N LEU A 332 15.97 -8.91 3.35
CA LEU A 332 14.69 -9.60 3.28
C LEU A 332 13.85 -9.10 2.09
N PHE A 333 13.75 -7.78 1.92
CA PHE A 333 12.98 -7.14 0.84
C PHE A 333 13.81 -6.84 -0.43
N ALA A 334 15.01 -7.41 -0.57
CA ALA A 334 15.86 -7.23 -1.73
C ALA A 334 15.31 -8.02 -2.93
N GLY A 335 15.18 -7.36 -4.08
CA GLY A 335 14.81 -8.02 -5.32
C GLY A 335 15.91 -8.96 -5.83
N ASP A 336 15.52 -10.05 -6.51
CA ASP A 336 16.45 -10.89 -7.27
C ASP A 336 16.78 -10.24 -8.63
N GLY A 337 17.97 -10.44 -9.14
CA GLY A 337 18.38 -9.92 -10.45
C GLY A 337 17.52 -10.41 -11.61
N LEU A 338 16.90 -11.57 -11.48
CA LEU A 338 15.95 -12.11 -12.46
C LEU A 338 14.49 -11.70 -12.18
N SER A 339 14.17 -11.20 -11.00
CA SER A 339 12.80 -10.91 -10.59
C SER A 339 12.08 -9.85 -11.45
N ALA A 340 12.81 -9.00 -12.17
CA ALA A 340 12.20 -8.09 -13.14
C ALA A 340 11.63 -8.81 -14.38
N ILE A 341 12.12 -10.02 -14.67
CA ILE A 341 11.82 -10.79 -15.91
C ILE A 341 11.09 -12.09 -15.58
N VAL A 342 11.45 -12.72 -14.46
CA VAL A 342 10.83 -13.97 -13.98
C VAL A 342 9.73 -13.60 -12.99
N PRO A 343 8.49 -13.97 -13.28
CA PRO A 343 7.41 -13.75 -12.33
C PRO A 343 7.60 -14.63 -11.09
N PRO A 344 7.07 -14.22 -9.92
CA PRO A 344 6.96 -15.11 -8.77
C PRO A 344 6.03 -16.28 -9.10
N ASP A 345 6.21 -17.40 -8.42
CA ASP A 345 5.49 -18.66 -8.68
C ASP A 345 3.97 -18.49 -8.70
N GLU A 346 3.44 -17.55 -7.92
CA GLU A 346 2.01 -17.27 -7.81
C GLU A 346 1.40 -16.50 -8.99
N VAL A 347 2.21 -15.87 -9.84
CA VAL A 347 1.74 -15.08 -10.99
C VAL A 347 1.55 -15.96 -12.24
N LEU A 348 2.12 -17.15 -12.26
CA LEU A 348 2.02 -18.05 -13.40
C LEU A 348 1.01 -19.16 -13.08
N ILE A 349 -0.10 -19.14 -13.77
CA ILE A 349 -0.98 -20.30 -13.96
C ILE A 349 -0.08 -21.49 -14.31
N ASP A 350 0.17 -22.41 -13.36
CA ASP A 350 0.79 -23.75 -13.52
C ASP A 350 1.59 -24.01 -14.82
N ILE A 351 2.28 -23.01 -15.32
CA ILE A 351 3.26 -23.22 -16.38
C ILE A 351 4.49 -23.75 -15.64
N PRO A 352 4.88 -25.01 -15.86
CA PRO A 352 6.08 -25.57 -15.26
C PRO A 352 7.32 -24.92 -15.90
N LEU A 353 7.53 -23.64 -15.67
CA LEU A 353 8.83 -23.06 -15.84
C LEU A 353 9.65 -23.55 -14.65
N PRO A 354 10.90 -23.97 -14.85
CA PRO A 354 11.80 -24.20 -13.75
C PRO A 354 11.99 -22.85 -13.06
N THR A 355 11.09 -22.54 -12.17
CA THR A 355 11.28 -21.44 -11.23
C THR A 355 12.44 -21.89 -10.36
N PRO A 356 13.58 -21.19 -10.37
CA PRO A 356 14.60 -21.48 -9.41
C PRO A 356 13.91 -21.35 -8.06
N ASP A 357 14.07 -22.39 -7.22
CA ASP A 357 13.70 -22.33 -5.82
C ASP A 357 14.45 -21.12 -5.24
N LEU A 358 13.79 -19.97 -5.23
CA LEU A 358 14.45 -18.70 -4.92
C LEU A 358 14.79 -18.61 -3.44
N GLY A 359 14.54 -19.71 -2.67
CA GLY A 359 14.96 -19.83 -1.26
C GLY A 359 14.52 -18.68 -0.38
N VAL A 360 13.79 -17.79 -0.97
CA VAL A 360 13.20 -16.67 -0.28
C VAL A 360 11.99 -17.26 0.39
N VAL A 361 11.99 -17.25 1.70
CA VAL A 361 10.76 -16.99 2.42
C VAL A 361 10.37 -15.56 2.01
N ALA A 362 10.14 -15.39 0.73
CA ALA A 362 9.51 -14.21 0.23
C ALA A 362 8.14 -14.28 0.87
N PHE A 363 7.83 -13.25 1.55
CA PHE A 363 6.44 -12.86 1.57
C PHE A 363 6.09 -12.74 0.08
N PRO A 364 5.35 -13.69 -0.51
CA PRO A 364 5.12 -13.73 -1.96
C PRO A 364 4.50 -12.44 -2.47
N GLU A 365 4.01 -11.63 -1.55
CA GLU A 365 3.29 -10.39 -1.77
C GLU A 365 4.19 -9.17 -1.85
N LEU A 366 5.42 -9.22 -1.35
CA LEU A 366 6.23 -8.04 -1.11
C LEU A 366 7.51 -7.97 -1.96
N GLY A 367 8.03 -9.09 -2.41
CA GLY A 367 9.44 -9.18 -2.79
C GLY A 367 9.75 -9.14 -4.27
N THR A 368 8.79 -8.93 -5.18
CA THR A 368 9.13 -8.99 -6.59
C THR A 368 8.92 -7.67 -7.31
N PRO A 369 10.00 -7.00 -7.73
CA PRO A 369 9.91 -5.86 -8.63
C PRO A 369 9.45 -6.26 -10.04
N PHE A 370 8.78 -7.42 -10.19
CA PHE A 370 8.27 -7.86 -11.48
C PHE A 370 7.26 -6.86 -12.03
N VAL A 371 7.59 -6.31 -13.18
CA VAL A 371 6.81 -5.23 -13.79
C VAL A 371 5.84 -5.72 -14.85
N GLY A 372 5.82 -7.02 -15.12
CA GLY A 372 4.97 -7.65 -16.11
C GLY A 372 5.51 -7.63 -17.54
N PHE A 373 5.16 -8.67 -18.28
CA PHE A 373 5.60 -8.85 -19.67
C PHE A 373 5.19 -7.70 -20.60
N LEU A 374 4.05 -7.07 -20.34
CA LEU A 374 3.57 -5.92 -21.12
C LEU A 374 4.55 -4.75 -21.05
N LEU A 375 5.07 -4.44 -19.87
CA LEU A 375 5.99 -3.31 -19.70
C LEU A 375 7.38 -3.65 -20.24
N ILE A 376 7.83 -4.91 -20.12
CA ILE A 376 9.06 -5.39 -20.75
C ILE A 376 8.98 -5.33 -22.27
N ALA A 377 7.86 -5.74 -22.86
CA ALA A 377 7.62 -5.60 -24.29
C ALA A 377 7.61 -4.13 -24.72
N GLY A 378 7.06 -3.25 -23.89
CA GLY A 378 7.09 -1.79 -24.10
C GLY A 378 8.51 -1.22 -24.11
N LEU A 379 9.38 -1.67 -23.23
CA LEU A 379 10.80 -1.33 -23.20
C LEU A 379 11.48 -1.73 -24.52
N GLY A 380 11.32 -2.99 -24.94
CA GLY A 380 11.88 -3.49 -26.20
C GLY A 380 11.40 -2.71 -27.40
N LEU A 381 10.09 -2.41 -27.47
CA LEU A 381 9.48 -1.65 -28.56
C LEU A 381 9.99 -0.21 -28.60
N ALA A 382 10.08 0.48 -27.45
CA ALA A 382 10.62 1.84 -27.39
C ALA A 382 12.10 1.93 -27.79
N ALA A 383 12.89 0.91 -27.45
CA ALA A 383 14.30 0.81 -27.82
C ALA A 383 14.47 0.58 -29.33
N THR A 384 13.70 -0.34 -29.93
CA THR A 384 13.76 -0.64 -31.38
C THR A 384 13.31 0.54 -32.22
N GLU A 385 12.28 1.26 -31.77
CA GLU A 385 11.74 2.42 -32.45
C GLU A 385 12.60 3.69 -32.32
N ARG A 386 13.64 3.68 -31.48
CA ARG A 386 14.55 4.82 -31.22
C ARG A 386 13.77 6.14 -30.97
N ALA A 387 12.66 6.03 -30.29
CA ALA A 387 11.79 7.17 -30.03
C ALA A 387 12.47 8.24 -29.15
N ARG A 388 12.16 9.50 -29.39
CA ARG A 388 12.76 10.61 -28.63
C ARG A 388 12.48 10.48 -27.14
N GLY A 389 13.51 10.44 -26.32
CA GLY A 389 13.44 10.33 -24.88
C GLY A 389 13.46 8.88 -24.36
N SER A 390 13.40 7.86 -25.25
CA SER A 390 13.49 6.46 -24.83
C SER A 390 14.78 6.13 -24.09
N GLY A 391 15.92 6.72 -24.51
CA GLY A 391 17.19 6.54 -23.82
C GLY A 391 17.21 7.09 -22.39
N ALA A 392 16.61 8.28 -22.17
CA ALA A 392 16.52 8.85 -20.83
C ALA A 392 15.61 8.01 -19.91
N LEU A 393 14.45 7.58 -20.43
CA LEU A 393 13.53 6.71 -19.68
C LEU A 393 14.16 5.33 -19.45
N GLY A 394 14.84 4.75 -20.45
CA GLY A 394 15.50 3.46 -20.31
C GLY A 394 16.60 3.48 -19.25
N LEU A 395 17.42 4.53 -19.21
CA LEU A 395 18.44 4.69 -18.17
C LEU A 395 17.81 4.94 -16.79
N THR A 396 16.70 5.71 -16.73
CA THR A 396 15.93 5.87 -15.48
C THR A 396 15.37 4.54 -14.99
N ALA A 397 14.80 3.73 -15.89
CA ALA A 397 14.28 2.40 -15.55
C ALA A 397 15.40 1.48 -15.04
N MET A 398 16.58 1.51 -15.69
CA MET A 398 17.74 0.73 -15.28
C MET A 398 18.22 1.11 -13.87
N VAL A 399 18.31 2.42 -13.55
CA VAL A 399 18.70 2.87 -12.20
C VAL A 399 17.69 2.41 -11.16
N LEU A 400 16.38 2.54 -11.42
CA LEU A 400 15.34 2.08 -10.49
C LEU A 400 15.36 0.57 -10.30
N TRP A 401 15.58 -0.19 -11.37
CA TRP A 401 15.74 -1.63 -11.28
C TRP A 401 16.97 -2.02 -10.44
N VAL A 402 18.13 -1.41 -10.67
CA VAL A 402 19.35 -1.67 -9.87
C VAL A 402 19.13 -1.33 -8.39
N LEU A 403 18.39 -0.27 -8.08
CA LEU A 403 18.04 0.07 -6.70
C LEU A 403 17.08 -0.94 -6.06
N SER A 404 16.17 -1.54 -6.84
CA SER A 404 15.24 -2.54 -6.31
C SER A 404 15.93 -3.85 -5.91
N LEU A 405 17.15 -4.09 -6.36
CA LEU A 405 17.95 -5.28 -6.00
C LEU A 405 18.48 -5.23 -4.56
N GLY A 406 18.35 -4.09 -3.87
CA GLY A 406 18.76 -3.96 -2.47
C GLY A 406 20.26 -3.73 -2.26
N PRO A 407 20.76 -4.00 -1.04
CA PRO A 407 22.15 -3.73 -0.66
C PRO A 407 23.15 -4.75 -1.20
N THR A 408 22.72 -5.97 -1.54
CA THR A 408 23.54 -7.04 -2.11
C THR A 408 22.93 -7.55 -3.42
N LEU A 409 23.76 -8.16 -4.26
CA LEU A 409 23.24 -8.80 -5.47
C LEU A 409 22.75 -10.22 -5.13
N ARG A 410 21.51 -10.49 -5.49
CA ARG A 410 20.90 -11.82 -5.48
C ARG A 410 20.58 -12.22 -6.92
N VAL A 411 20.88 -13.45 -7.31
CA VAL A 411 20.57 -13.98 -8.64
C VAL A 411 20.09 -15.42 -8.50
N ALA A 412 18.92 -15.71 -9.00
CA ALA A 412 18.29 -17.04 -8.93
C ALA A 412 18.23 -17.58 -7.48
N GLY A 413 17.87 -16.73 -6.52
CA GLY A 413 17.80 -17.07 -5.10
C GLY A 413 19.12 -17.06 -4.35
N HIS A 414 20.25 -17.01 -5.05
CA HIS A 414 21.58 -17.04 -4.44
C HIS A 414 22.10 -15.63 -4.17
N THR A 415 22.37 -15.31 -2.93
CA THR A 415 23.01 -14.06 -2.52
C THR A 415 24.52 -14.16 -2.76
N VAL A 416 25.13 -13.11 -3.30
CA VAL A 416 26.59 -13.02 -3.43
C VAL A 416 27.18 -12.84 -2.03
N VAL A 417 27.96 -13.82 -1.61
CA VAL A 417 28.63 -13.84 -0.30
C VAL A 417 30.15 -13.72 -0.44
N SER A 418 30.81 -13.24 0.62
CA SER A 418 32.27 -13.23 0.75
C SER A 418 32.82 -14.64 1.00
N GLN A 419 34.15 -14.76 1.10
CA GLN A 419 34.79 -16.03 1.46
C GLN A 419 34.39 -16.51 2.87
N ASP A 420 33.98 -15.59 3.74
CA ASP A 420 33.56 -15.87 5.11
C ASP A 420 32.05 -16.17 5.22
N GLY A 421 31.34 -16.22 4.09
CA GLY A 421 29.90 -16.49 4.04
C GLY A 421 28.99 -15.26 4.23
N GLU A 422 29.58 -14.09 4.51
CA GLU A 422 28.81 -12.88 4.75
C GLU A 422 28.31 -12.22 3.45
N PRO A 423 27.09 -11.64 3.42
CA PRO A 423 26.58 -10.93 2.25
C PRO A 423 27.48 -9.76 1.83
N VAL A 424 27.81 -9.68 0.55
CA VAL A 424 28.62 -8.58 0.02
C VAL A 424 27.75 -7.37 -0.28
N LEU A 425 27.83 -6.36 0.59
CA LEU A 425 26.99 -5.15 0.55
C LEU A 425 27.60 -4.06 -0.35
N TRP A 426 27.50 -4.19 -1.65
CA TRP A 426 28.14 -3.28 -2.62
C TRP A 426 27.15 -2.57 -3.56
N MET A 427 25.87 -2.93 -3.52
CA MET A 427 24.86 -2.37 -4.41
C MET A 427 24.51 -0.91 -4.05
N PRO A 428 24.11 -0.10 -5.05
CA PRO A 428 23.84 1.33 -4.86
C PRO A 428 22.75 1.67 -3.83
N PHE A 429 21.85 0.74 -3.54
CA PHE A 429 20.81 0.94 -2.51
C PHE A 429 21.42 1.27 -1.14
N ARG A 430 22.56 0.70 -0.80
CA ARG A 430 23.28 0.99 0.45
C ARG A 430 23.59 2.49 0.62
N LEU A 431 23.73 3.25 -0.49
CA LEU A 431 23.95 4.69 -0.41
C LEU A 431 22.74 5.44 0.15
N LEU A 432 21.53 4.87 0.06
CA LEU A 432 20.33 5.46 0.65
C LEU A 432 20.34 5.30 2.17
N SER A 433 20.81 4.17 2.69
CA SER A 433 20.83 3.90 4.14
C SER A 433 21.79 4.80 4.93
N VAL A 434 22.79 5.43 4.27
CA VAL A 434 23.69 6.38 4.92
C VAL A 434 23.16 7.82 4.96
N ILE A 435 22.01 8.10 4.31
CA ILE A 435 21.39 9.40 4.33
C ILE A 435 20.59 9.54 5.63
N PRO A 436 20.83 10.60 6.46
CA PRO A 436 20.06 10.82 7.69
C PRO A 436 18.55 10.82 7.43
N GLY A 437 17.79 10.13 8.26
CA GLY A 437 16.35 9.95 8.13
C GLY A 437 15.91 8.88 7.10
N MET A 438 16.84 8.30 6.34
CA MET A 438 16.58 7.21 5.40
C MET A 438 16.99 5.84 5.97
N SER A 439 17.42 5.78 7.19
CA SER A 439 17.88 4.56 7.88
C SER A 439 16.80 3.46 7.91
N ASN A 440 15.51 3.83 7.96
CA ASN A 440 14.38 2.88 7.92
C ASN A 440 13.93 2.50 6.52
N PHE A 441 14.74 2.83 5.50
CA PHE A 441 14.43 2.48 4.12
C PHE A 441 14.81 1.02 3.88
N ARG A 442 13.94 0.09 4.35
CA ARG A 442 14.20 -1.34 4.39
C ARG A 442 13.68 -2.14 3.19
N ALA A 443 12.82 -1.55 2.34
CA ALA A 443 12.17 -2.26 1.24
C ALA A 443 12.61 -1.72 -0.14
N PRO A 444 13.75 -2.19 -0.68
CA PRO A 444 14.28 -1.77 -1.97
C PRO A 444 13.38 -2.13 -3.16
N ASP A 445 12.65 -3.24 -3.09
CA ASP A 445 11.70 -3.73 -4.09
C ASP A 445 10.61 -2.69 -4.42
N ARG A 446 10.30 -1.78 -3.48
CA ARG A 446 9.33 -0.69 -3.68
C ARG A 446 9.74 0.31 -4.77
N ALA A 447 11.01 0.32 -5.21
CA ALA A 447 11.42 1.01 -6.43
C ALA A 447 10.66 0.51 -7.69
N GLY A 448 10.10 -0.69 -7.63
CA GLY A 448 9.26 -1.30 -8.66
C GLY A 448 8.05 -0.44 -9.06
N PHE A 449 7.42 0.31 -8.15
CA PHE A 449 6.31 1.21 -8.48
C PHE A 449 6.75 2.34 -9.42
N ALA A 450 7.89 2.95 -9.16
CA ALA A 450 8.44 3.98 -10.01
C ALA A 450 8.97 3.41 -11.34
N LEU A 451 9.55 2.22 -11.30
CA LEU A 451 9.96 1.46 -12.47
C LEU A 451 8.74 1.17 -13.37
N ALA A 452 7.62 0.68 -12.83
CA ALA A 452 6.39 0.43 -13.56
C ALA A 452 5.86 1.71 -14.24
N ALA A 453 5.87 2.86 -13.57
CA ALA A 453 5.45 4.13 -14.16
C ALA A 453 6.36 4.56 -15.33
N VAL A 454 7.67 4.43 -15.21
CA VAL A 454 8.64 4.75 -16.27
C VAL A 454 8.49 3.81 -17.47
N LEU A 455 8.35 2.51 -17.22
CA LEU A 455 8.14 1.51 -18.28
C LEU A 455 6.78 1.69 -18.97
N THR A 456 5.75 2.09 -18.24
CA THR A 456 4.44 2.48 -18.81
C THR A 456 4.61 3.67 -19.77
N ALA A 457 5.43 4.66 -19.43
CA ALA A 457 5.75 5.74 -20.36
C ALA A 457 6.48 5.24 -21.62
N MET A 458 7.41 4.28 -21.47
CA MET A 458 8.11 3.67 -22.61
C MET A 458 7.15 2.87 -23.50
N LEU A 459 6.23 2.10 -22.92
CA LEU A 459 5.19 1.39 -23.67
C LEU A 459 4.38 2.35 -24.55
N VAL A 460 3.89 3.46 -23.98
CA VAL A 460 3.12 4.47 -24.72
C VAL A 460 3.93 5.07 -25.87
N ILE A 461 5.19 5.40 -25.63
CA ILE A 461 6.09 5.95 -26.65
C ILE A 461 6.32 4.92 -27.76
N GLY A 462 6.65 3.68 -27.40
CA GLY A 462 6.90 2.61 -28.34
C GLY A 462 5.69 2.30 -29.24
N VAL A 463 4.52 2.09 -28.62
CA VAL A 463 3.27 1.83 -29.34
C VAL A 463 2.88 3.02 -30.22
N THR A 464 3.06 4.26 -29.74
CA THR A 464 2.75 5.45 -30.53
C THR A 464 3.68 5.55 -31.75
N SER A 465 4.98 5.27 -31.60
CA SER A 465 5.96 5.29 -32.68
C SER A 465 5.68 4.21 -33.73
N LEU A 466 5.38 2.98 -33.27
CA LEU A 466 5.00 1.88 -34.15
C LEU A 466 3.78 2.24 -35.01
N LEU A 467 2.72 2.76 -34.39
CA LEU A 467 1.48 3.14 -35.08
C LEU A 467 1.63 4.36 -36.00
N HIS A 468 2.71 5.13 -35.87
CA HIS A 468 3.03 6.19 -36.83
C HIS A 468 3.78 5.70 -38.08
N ARG A 469 4.57 4.62 -37.94
CA ARG A 469 5.38 4.08 -39.05
C ARG A 469 4.59 3.10 -39.90
N HIS A 470 3.65 2.40 -39.30
CA HIS A 470 2.87 1.36 -39.97
C HIS A 470 1.43 1.82 -40.14
N ASP A 471 1.06 2.16 -41.39
CA ASP A 471 -0.29 2.58 -41.76
C ASP A 471 -1.33 1.44 -41.73
N SER A 472 -0.91 0.19 -41.44
CA SER A 472 -1.81 -0.95 -41.46
C SER A 472 -2.64 -1.03 -40.16
N ARG A 473 -3.96 -0.88 -40.28
CA ARG A 473 -4.92 -1.12 -39.17
C ARG A 473 -4.75 -2.53 -38.57
N ARG A 474 -4.32 -3.54 -39.34
CA ARG A 474 -4.13 -4.91 -38.88
C ARG A 474 -2.96 -5.05 -37.92
N GLU A 475 -1.82 -4.44 -38.22
CA GLU A 475 -0.65 -4.50 -37.33
C GLU A 475 -0.94 -3.76 -36.02
N ALA A 476 -1.65 -2.62 -36.08
CA ALA A 476 -2.12 -1.90 -34.89
C ALA A 476 -3.05 -2.75 -34.03
N GLN A 477 -3.98 -3.49 -34.65
CA GLN A 477 -4.87 -4.41 -33.94
C GLN A 477 -4.11 -5.56 -33.31
N VAL A 478 -3.14 -6.16 -33.99
CA VAL A 478 -2.30 -7.24 -33.44
C VAL A 478 -1.52 -6.77 -32.24
N VAL A 479 -0.88 -5.59 -32.32
CA VAL A 479 -0.11 -5.04 -31.19
C VAL A 479 -1.01 -4.72 -30.00
N ILE A 480 -2.16 -4.10 -30.22
CA ILE A 480 -3.12 -3.81 -29.14
C ILE A 480 -3.66 -5.10 -28.54
N SER A 481 -4.01 -6.11 -29.36
CA SER A 481 -4.49 -7.38 -28.87
C SER A 481 -3.41 -8.14 -28.08
N ALA A 482 -2.16 -8.12 -28.57
CA ALA A 482 -1.02 -8.70 -27.83
C ALA A 482 -0.77 -7.96 -26.50
N ALA A 483 -0.84 -6.62 -26.50
CA ALA A 483 -0.70 -5.84 -25.29
C ALA A 483 -1.82 -6.11 -24.28
N VAL A 484 -3.05 -6.25 -24.74
CA VAL A 484 -4.19 -6.66 -23.89
C VAL A 484 -3.96 -8.08 -23.36
N ALA A 485 -3.57 -9.03 -24.22
CA ALA A 485 -3.29 -10.40 -23.80
C ALA A 485 -2.18 -10.50 -22.75
N LEU A 486 -1.15 -9.67 -22.87
CA LEU A 486 -0.04 -9.62 -21.89
C LEU A 486 -0.43 -8.92 -20.57
N ALA A 487 -1.46 -8.06 -20.58
CA ALA A 487 -2.00 -7.44 -19.38
C ALA A 487 -3.01 -8.34 -18.64
N LEU A 488 -3.69 -9.23 -19.36
CA LEU A 488 -4.74 -10.10 -18.82
C LEU A 488 -4.30 -10.93 -17.60
N PRO A 489 -3.12 -11.59 -17.58
CA PRO A 489 -2.71 -12.37 -16.41
C PRO A 489 -2.72 -11.56 -15.11
N GLY A 490 -2.25 -10.30 -15.14
CA GLY A 490 -2.27 -9.43 -13.96
C GLY A 490 -3.68 -8.99 -13.53
N LEU A 491 -4.68 -9.10 -14.42
CA LEU A 491 -6.07 -8.74 -14.11
C LEU A 491 -6.92 -9.92 -13.64
N PHE A 492 -6.48 -11.16 -13.87
CA PHE A 492 -7.25 -12.37 -13.55
C PHE A 492 -6.71 -13.17 -12.37
N ILE A 493 -5.69 -12.65 -11.66
CA ILE A 493 -5.28 -13.26 -10.40
C ILE A 493 -6.35 -12.88 -9.37
N PRO A 494 -7.10 -13.86 -8.83
CA PRO A 494 -8.09 -13.56 -7.81
C PRO A 494 -7.40 -12.89 -6.61
N ALA A 495 -7.93 -11.76 -6.17
CA ALA A 495 -7.47 -11.19 -4.92
C ALA A 495 -7.85 -12.15 -3.77
N PRO A 496 -6.93 -12.46 -2.86
CA PRO A 496 -7.31 -13.21 -1.68
C PRO A 496 -8.30 -12.39 -0.85
N GLU A 497 -9.10 -13.08 -0.05
CA GLU A 497 -10.09 -12.47 0.84
C GLU A 497 -9.73 -12.78 2.28
N SER A 498 -9.97 -11.81 3.16
CA SER A 498 -9.91 -11.99 4.61
C SER A 498 -11.25 -11.64 5.24
N ASP A 499 -11.58 -12.35 6.28
CA ASP A 499 -12.67 -12.01 7.19
C ASP A 499 -12.15 -12.04 8.64
N LEU A 500 -12.95 -11.54 9.56
CA LEU A 500 -12.77 -11.84 10.96
C LEU A 500 -13.41 -13.21 11.20
N ALA A 501 -12.71 -14.28 10.85
CA ALA A 501 -13.21 -15.66 10.96
C ALA A 501 -13.41 -16.07 12.42
N VAL A 502 -14.29 -15.37 13.11
CA VAL A 502 -14.74 -15.70 14.46
C VAL A 502 -16.18 -16.21 14.38
N THR A 503 -16.45 -17.24 15.14
CA THR A 503 -17.80 -17.82 15.25
C THR A 503 -18.78 -16.85 15.88
N THR A 504 -20.07 -17.14 15.77
CA THR A 504 -21.11 -16.31 16.40
C THR A 504 -20.92 -16.24 17.91
N GLU A 505 -20.52 -17.33 18.56
CA GLU A 505 -20.26 -17.40 20.00
C GLU A 505 -19.12 -16.47 20.41
N VAL A 506 -18.00 -16.50 19.69
CA VAL A 506 -16.87 -15.58 19.91
C VAL A 506 -17.28 -14.13 19.64
N GLN A 507 -18.09 -13.88 18.60
CA GLN A 507 -18.61 -12.52 18.35
C GLN A 507 -19.45 -11.98 19.50
N GLU A 508 -20.38 -12.80 20.03
CA GLU A 508 -21.20 -12.44 21.18
C GLU A 508 -20.34 -12.17 22.42
N ALA A 509 -19.29 -12.98 22.66
CA ALA A 509 -18.35 -12.74 23.74
C ALA A 509 -17.56 -11.43 23.58
N LEU A 510 -17.11 -11.09 22.37
CA LEU A 510 -16.43 -9.81 22.09
C LEU A 510 -17.38 -8.62 22.29
N ASP A 511 -18.66 -8.76 21.98
CA ASP A 511 -19.68 -7.73 22.24
C ASP A 511 -19.89 -7.57 23.76
N VAL A 512 -19.86 -8.67 24.54
CA VAL A 512 -19.87 -8.62 26.02
C VAL A 512 -18.63 -7.89 26.55
N VAL A 513 -17.43 -8.16 26.00
CA VAL A 513 -16.21 -7.43 26.34
C VAL A 513 -16.38 -5.93 26.07
N ALA A 514 -16.96 -5.56 24.93
CA ALA A 514 -17.24 -4.16 24.59
C ALA A 514 -18.20 -3.46 25.59
N GLU A 515 -19.17 -4.21 26.10
CA GLU A 515 -20.18 -3.68 27.05
C GLU A 515 -19.68 -3.62 28.48
N ARG A 516 -18.89 -4.61 28.93
CA ARG A 516 -18.43 -4.72 30.31
C ARG A 516 -17.14 -3.94 30.59
N GLY A 517 -16.30 -3.71 29.56
CA GLY A 517 -15.02 -3.05 29.72
C GLY A 517 -15.18 -1.59 30.15
N ALA A 518 -14.42 -1.17 31.16
CA ALA A 518 -14.37 0.18 31.65
C ALA A 518 -13.17 0.94 31.04
N GLU A 519 -13.16 2.27 31.18
CA GLU A 519 -12.07 3.12 30.71
C GLU A 519 -10.75 2.73 31.42
N GLY A 520 -9.72 2.39 30.64
CA GLY A 520 -8.42 1.96 31.14
C GLY A 520 -8.26 0.44 31.30
N GLU A 521 -9.32 -0.34 31.09
CA GLU A 521 -9.21 -1.79 31.05
C GLU A 521 -8.80 -2.27 29.64
N ALA A 522 -7.83 -3.21 29.59
CA ALA A 522 -7.25 -3.67 28.34
C ALA A 522 -7.60 -5.12 28.02
N VAL A 523 -7.56 -5.46 26.75
CA VAL A 523 -7.61 -6.82 26.22
C VAL A 523 -6.20 -7.25 25.86
N MET A 524 -5.80 -8.44 26.30
CA MET A 524 -4.58 -9.12 25.91
C MET A 524 -4.89 -10.32 25.03
N VAL A 525 -4.07 -10.58 24.02
CA VAL A 525 -4.18 -11.79 23.19
C VAL A 525 -3.01 -12.72 23.52
N VAL A 526 -3.30 -14.02 23.69
CA VAL A 526 -2.33 -15.06 24.02
C VAL A 526 -2.31 -16.09 22.86
N PRO A 527 -1.15 -16.52 22.36
CA PRO A 527 0.20 -16.17 22.82
C PRO A 527 0.50 -14.69 22.65
N TRP A 528 1.05 -14.08 23.69
CA TRP A 528 1.40 -12.67 23.63
C TRP A 528 2.69 -12.48 22.85
N GLY A 529 2.76 -11.46 22.02
CA GLY A 529 3.96 -11.16 21.26
C GLY A 529 3.90 -9.82 20.56
N CYS A 530 5.08 -9.26 20.34
CA CYS A 530 5.28 -8.05 19.54
C CYS A 530 5.54 -8.35 18.06
N ARG A 531 5.23 -9.54 17.60
CA ARG A 531 5.37 -9.86 16.17
C ARG A 531 4.09 -9.48 15.44
N VAL A 532 4.28 -8.86 14.28
CA VAL A 532 3.22 -8.44 13.35
C VAL A 532 2.58 -9.64 12.63
N ASP A 533 2.86 -10.86 13.08
CA ASP A 533 2.61 -12.07 12.30
C ASP A 533 1.13 -12.45 12.19
N ASP A 534 0.26 -11.89 13.04
CA ASP A 534 -1.19 -12.01 12.83
C ASP A 534 -1.93 -10.67 13.02
N PRO A 535 -2.06 -9.88 11.96
CA PRO A 535 -2.78 -8.61 12.00
C PRO A 535 -4.28 -8.78 12.28
N ARG A 536 -4.83 -10.00 12.28
CA ARG A 536 -6.22 -10.27 12.68
C ARG A 536 -6.43 -9.97 14.15
N VAL A 537 -5.43 -10.21 15.01
CA VAL A 537 -5.49 -9.93 16.44
C VAL A 537 -5.86 -8.48 16.72
N ILE A 538 -5.19 -7.53 16.07
CA ILE A 538 -5.52 -6.12 16.26
C ILE A 538 -6.88 -5.76 15.63
N ALA A 539 -7.30 -6.47 14.59
CA ALA A 539 -8.58 -6.26 13.96
C ALA A 539 -9.75 -6.69 14.86
N LEU A 540 -9.54 -7.58 15.83
CA LEU A 540 -10.57 -7.93 16.83
C LEU A 540 -10.98 -6.72 17.68
N GLN A 541 -10.10 -5.71 17.83
CA GLN A 541 -10.43 -4.46 18.52
C GLN A 541 -11.62 -3.73 17.89
N ILE A 542 -11.86 -3.91 16.59
CA ILE A 542 -13.06 -3.39 15.91
C ILE A 542 -14.35 -3.88 16.60
N ARG A 543 -14.32 -5.09 17.19
CA ARG A 543 -15.46 -5.70 17.90
C ARG A 543 -15.46 -5.35 19.38
N HIS A 544 -14.41 -5.68 20.11
CA HIS A 544 -14.39 -5.50 21.56
C HIS A 544 -14.15 -4.06 22.02
N ARG A 545 -13.66 -3.15 21.17
CA ARG A 545 -13.49 -1.72 21.39
C ARG A 545 -12.65 -1.29 22.60
N GLN A 546 -12.08 -2.23 23.34
CA GLN A 546 -11.23 -1.97 24.50
C GLN A 546 -9.77 -1.75 24.05
N PRO A 547 -8.95 -1.04 24.87
CA PRO A 547 -7.52 -0.94 24.63
C PRO A 547 -6.89 -2.32 24.42
N SER A 548 -6.00 -2.44 23.44
CA SER A 548 -5.26 -3.68 23.19
C SER A 548 -3.85 -3.60 23.77
N LEU A 549 -3.53 -4.56 24.65
CA LEU A 549 -2.17 -4.79 25.11
C LEU A 549 -1.43 -5.63 24.06
N GLY A 550 -0.54 -5.03 23.32
CA GLY A 550 0.23 -5.75 22.31
C GLY A 550 0.84 -4.84 21.27
N CYS A 551 1.79 -5.37 20.52
CA CYS A 551 2.65 -4.64 19.61
C CYS A 551 2.27 -4.85 18.12
N SER A 552 1.05 -5.24 17.80
CA SER A 552 0.61 -5.55 16.42
C SER A 552 0.57 -4.36 15.47
N VAL A 553 1.31 -3.30 15.75
CA VAL A 553 1.43 -2.10 14.92
C VAL A 553 2.81 -2.09 14.26
N SER A 554 2.91 -1.52 13.07
CA SER A 554 4.19 -1.36 12.37
C SER A 554 5.27 -0.85 13.36
N THR A 555 6.37 -1.59 13.48
CA THR A 555 7.50 -1.25 14.37
C THR A 555 8.03 0.17 14.16
N ALA A 556 7.80 0.76 12.97
CA ALA A 556 8.16 2.14 12.68
C ALA A 556 7.28 3.18 13.38
N ALA A 557 6.13 2.79 13.91
CA ALA A 557 5.17 3.68 14.57
C ALA A 557 5.10 3.46 16.08
N MET A 558 5.84 2.46 16.60
CA MET A 558 5.89 2.22 18.03
C MET A 558 6.63 3.37 18.72
N PRO A 559 6.02 3.95 19.75
CA PRO A 559 6.77 4.83 20.62
C PRO A 559 7.80 3.98 21.39
N TRP A 560 8.93 4.47 21.50
CA TRP A 560 10.17 4.24 22.25
C TRP A 560 10.32 2.92 22.94
N TYR A 561 11.39 2.34 22.62
CA TYR A 561 12.03 1.27 23.33
C TYR A 561 12.13 1.53 24.85
N SER A 562 12.28 2.76 25.31
CA SER A 562 12.31 3.08 26.74
C SER A 562 10.95 2.93 27.43
N GLU A 563 9.86 3.16 26.72
CA GLU A 563 8.50 2.95 27.25
C GLU A 563 8.05 1.49 27.13
N LEU A 564 8.74 0.70 26.29
CA LEU A 564 8.58 -0.76 26.25
C LEU A 564 9.25 -1.46 27.44
N ASP A 565 10.07 -0.78 28.25
CA ASP A 565 10.74 -1.38 29.41
C ASP A 565 9.73 -2.02 30.37
N VAL A 566 8.54 -1.44 30.49
CA VAL A 566 7.43 -2.02 31.28
C VAL A 566 7.02 -3.40 30.79
N TRP A 567 7.22 -3.69 29.50
CA TRP A 567 6.90 -5.00 28.92
C TRP A 567 8.10 -5.93 28.91
N VAL A 568 9.27 -5.41 28.59
CA VAL A 568 10.51 -6.21 28.55
C VAL A 568 10.84 -6.78 29.92
N ASP A 569 10.60 -5.99 30.98
CA ASP A 569 10.81 -6.41 32.36
C ASP A 569 9.63 -7.21 32.96
N SER A 570 8.52 -7.35 32.19
CA SER A 570 7.34 -8.09 32.68
C SER A 570 7.52 -9.59 32.56
N GLN A 571 7.70 -10.24 33.69
CA GLN A 571 7.72 -11.70 33.81
C GLN A 571 6.41 -12.33 33.33
N GLU A 572 5.29 -11.65 33.53
CA GLU A 572 3.94 -12.09 33.17
C GLU A 572 3.75 -12.18 31.68
N LEU A 573 4.20 -11.15 30.95
CA LEU A 573 4.13 -11.13 29.50
C LEU A 573 5.08 -12.15 28.87
N ALA A 574 6.27 -12.30 29.45
CA ALA A 574 7.22 -13.32 29.03
C ALA A 574 6.67 -14.75 29.25
N ALA A 575 5.95 -14.99 30.37
CA ALA A 575 5.31 -16.27 30.66
C ALA A 575 4.18 -16.62 29.65
N LEU A 576 3.59 -15.64 29.00
CA LEU A 576 2.52 -15.80 28.03
C LEU A 576 2.99 -15.61 26.58
N SER A 577 4.30 -15.46 26.37
CA SER A 577 4.92 -15.31 25.04
C SER A 577 5.58 -16.61 24.59
N CYS A 578 5.41 -16.99 23.34
CA CYS A 578 6.12 -18.13 22.75
C CYS A 578 7.64 -17.88 22.57
N ASP A 579 8.08 -16.63 22.63
CA ASP A 579 9.49 -16.25 22.67
C ASP A 579 9.75 -15.31 23.85
N PRO A 580 9.93 -15.88 25.06
CA PRO A 580 10.16 -15.09 26.28
C PRO A 580 11.53 -14.38 26.27
N SER A 581 12.47 -14.82 25.43
CA SER A 581 13.81 -14.24 25.37
C SER A 581 13.88 -12.90 24.67
N SER A 582 12.87 -12.57 23.87
CA SER A 582 12.85 -11.35 23.07
C SER A 582 11.45 -10.75 22.96
N ILE A 583 11.29 -9.55 23.45
CA ILE A 583 10.06 -8.77 23.30
C ILE A 583 10.36 -7.52 22.46
N GLY A 584 9.71 -7.43 21.31
CA GLY A 584 9.92 -6.30 20.38
C GLY A 584 11.36 -6.21 19.84
N GLY A 585 12.10 -7.33 19.81
CA GLY A 585 13.49 -7.39 19.37
C GLY A 585 14.50 -7.00 20.47
N ARG A 586 14.07 -6.85 21.70
CA ARG A 586 14.94 -6.59 22.87
C ARG A 586 15.11 -7.87 23.70
N ASP A 587 16.34 -8.06 24.16
CA ASP A 587 16.65 -9.16 25.09
C ASP A 587 15.97 -8.87 26.44
N THR A 588 15.12 -9.79 26.87
CA THR A 588 14.40 -9.73 28.15
C THR A 588 15.22 -10.31 29.31
N GLY A 589 16.32 -11.00 29.02
CA GLY A 589 17.07 -11.78 29.98
C GLY A 589 16.42 -13.11 30.37
N TYR A 590 15.23 -13.42 29.84
CA TYR A 590 14.61 -14.73 30.05
C TYR A 590 15.11 -15.76 29.03
N SER A 591 15.13 -17.03 29.43
CA SER A 591 15.54 -18.14 28.56
C SER A 591 14.33 -18.87 27.98
N ILE A 592 14.44 -19.35 26.76
CA ILE A 592 13.43 -20.24 26.14
C ILE A 592 13.48 -21.62 26.86
N GLU A 593 14.66 -22.04 27.37
CA GLU A 593 14.82 -23.32 28.06
C GLU A 593 14.24 -23.27 29.48
N GLU A 594 14.28 -22.10 30.15
CA GLU A 594 13.73 -21.85 31.46
C GLU A 594 12.82 -20.61 31.42
N PRO A 595 11.64 -20.72 30.78
CA PRO A 595 10.71 -19.60 30.68
C PRO A 595 10.12 -19.26 32.04
N PRO A 596 9.77 -17.99 32.28
CA PRO A 596 9.05 -17.63 33.51
C PRO A 596 7.68 -18.30 33.53
N VAL A 597 7.16 -18.51 34.72
CA VAL A 597 5.85 -19.14 34.96
C VAL A 597 4.89 -18.07 35.49
N LEU A 598 3.69 -18.01 34.92
CA LEU A 598 2.62 -17.19 35.45
C LEU A 598 2.07 -17.83 36.72
N ASP A 599 2.04 -17.09 37.82
CA ASP A 599 1.46 -17.48 39.09
C ASP A 599 0.33 -16.51 39.49
N ASP A 600 -0.32 -16.75 40.64
CA ASP A 600 -1.42 -15.92 41.15
C ASP A 600 -0.98 -14.45 41.38
N ASP A 601 0.26 -14.24 41.80
CA ASP A 601 0.81 -12.89 41.97
C ASP A 601 1.05 -12.21 40.62
N GLY A 602 1.53 -12.97 39.63
CA GLY A 602 1.67 -12.51 38.25
C GLY A 602 0.34 -12.15 37.60
N LEU A 603 -0.67 -12.98 37.81
CA LEU A 603 -2.04 -12.72 37.33
C LEU A 603 -2.60 -11.41 37.93
N ARG A 604 -2.38 -11.18 39.22
CA ARG A 604 -2.78 -9.94 39.87
C ARG A 604 -2.05 -8.73 39.28
N ARG A 605 -0.73 -8.83 39.00
CA ARG A 605 0.03 -7.75 38.35
C ARG A 605 -0.44 -7.47 36.92
N LEU A 606 -0.78 -8.49 36.14
CA LEU A 606 -1.41 -8.29 34.83
C LEU A 606 -2.65 -7.39 34.93
N ARG A 607 -3.47 -7.61 35.96
CA ARG A 607 -4.69 -6.82 36.17
C ARG A 607 -4.42 -5.42 36.70
N GLU A 608 -3.64 -5.32 37.78
CA GLU A 608 -3.46 -4.09 38.54
C GLU A 608 -2.46 -3.15 37.88
N ASP A 609 -1.33 -3.67 37.37
CA ASP A 609 -0.25 -2.86 36.78
C ASP A 609 -0.43 -2.60 35.28
N LEU A 610 -0.90 -3.60 34.53
CA LEU A 610 -1.09 -3.51 33.08
C LEU A 610 -2.55 -3.28 32.65
N GLY A 611 -3.49 -3.27 33.61
CA GLY A 611 -4.91 -3.02 33.36
C GLY A 611 -5.60 -4.11 32.53
N VAL A 612 -5.03 -5.32 32.45
CA VAL A 612 -5.61 -6.43 31.68
C VAL A 612 -6.82 -6.98 32.41
N ARG A 613 -7.99 -6.83 31.83
CA ARG A 613 -9.21 -7.44 32.31
C ARG A 613 -9.65 -8.63 31.46
N PHE A 614 -9.51 -8.53 30.17
CA PHE A 614 -9.96 -9.58 29.27
C PHE A 614 -8.78 -10.21 28.54
N VAL A 615 -8.87 -11.52 28.33
CA VAL A 615 -7.87 -12.28 27.61
C VAL A 615 -8.55 -13.05 26.47
N ILE A 616 -7.96 -12.95 25.28
CA ILE A 616 -8.36 -13.75 24.12
C ILE A 616 -7.23 -14.75 23.87
N VAL A 617 -7.49 -16.04 24.00
CA VAL A 617 -6.53 -17.10 23.76
C VAL A 617 -6.77 -17.70 22.37
N ASP A 618 -5.78 -17.62 21.49
CA ASP A 618 -5.77 -18.34 20.22
C ASP A 618 -5.07 -19.68 20.39
N THR A 619 -5.86 -20.73 20.65
CA THR A 619 -5.35 -22.09 20.86
C THR A 619 -4.77 -22.70 19.58
N GLY A 620 -5.21 -22.23 18.40
CA GLY A 620 -4.66 -22.63 17.11
C GLY A 620 -3.25 -22.10 16.92
N ALA A 621 -3.01 -20.83 17.25
CA ALA A 621 -1.68 -20.23 17.25
C ALA A 621 -0.75 -20.90 18.26
N LEU A 622 -1.24 -21.19 19.47
CA LEU A 622 -0.49 -21.93 20.49
C LEU A 622 -0.06 -23.32 20.01
N ALA A 623 -0.96 -24.04 19.35
CA ALA A 623 -0.66 -25.38 18.86
C ALA A 623 0.29 -25.39 17.65
N ALA A 624 0.32 -24.32 16.88
CA ALA A 624 1.13 -24.21 15.66
C ALA A 624 2.56 -23.71 15.94
N ALA A 625 2.78 -22.95 17.02
CA ALA A 625 4.05 -22.31 17.30
C ALA A 625 4.98 -23.21 18.13
N ALA A 626 6.22 -23.38 17.67
CA ALA A 626 7.25 -24.04 18.46
C ALA A 626 7.64 -23.17 19.68
N GLY A 627 7.87 -23.81 20.82
CA GLY A 627 8.30 -23.12 22.04
C GLY A 627 7.18 -22.57 22.93
N CYS A 628 5.92 -22.84 22.60
CA CYS A 628 4.75 -22.35 23.33
C CYS A 628 4.29 -23.29 24.50
N ASP A 629 4.96 -24.41 24.73
CA ASP A 629 4.50 -25.40 25.75
C ASP A 629 4.33 -24.80 27.16
N HIS A 630 5.16 -23.83 27.53
CA HIS A 630 5.07 -23.15 28.83
C HIS A 630 3.87 -22.21 28.93
N VAL A 631 3.41 -21.64 27.77
CA VAL A 631 2.26 -20.75 27.75
C VAL A 631 0.97 -21.50 28.12
N ALA A 632 0.89 -22.79 27.80
CA ALA A 632 -0.27 -23.61 28.15
C ALA A 632 -0.54 -23.63 29.66
N ALA A 633 0.52 -23.69 30.49
CA ALA A 633 0.36 -23.63 31.96
C ALA A 633 -0.17 -22.26 32.42
N GLY A 634 0.23 -21.16 31.76
CA GLY A 634 -0.31 -19.84 32.03
C GLY A 634 -1.78 -19.73 31.61
N VAL A 635 -2.16 -20.33 30.48
CA VAL A 635 -3.55 -20.38 30.01
C VAL A 635 -4.43 -21.17 30.99
N ASP A 636 -3.95 -22.30 31.56
CA ASP A 636 -4.67 -23.06 32.58
C ASP A 636 -5.01 -22.21 33.80
N LEU A 637 -4.16 -21.23 34.14
CA LEU A 637 -4.44 -20.28 35.22
C LEU A 637 -5.46 -19.24 34.79
N LEU A 638 -5.34 -18.72 33.57
CA LEU A 638 -6.26 -17.69 33.02
C LEU A 638 -7.70 -18.22 32.92
N VAL A 639 -7.90 -19.49 32.52
CA VAL A 639 -9.25 -20.07 32.37
C VAL A 639 -9.96 -20.32 33.71
N GLN A 640 -9.34 -20.01 34.84
CA GLN A 640 -10.04 -19.94 36.14
C GLN A 640 -10.96 -18.72 36.23
N GLY A 641 -10.79 -17.72 35.38
CA GLY A 641 -11.71 -16.61 35.21
C GLY A 641 -13.03 -17.01 34.56
N GLU A 642 -13.92 -16.05 34.39
CA GLU A 642 -15.20 -16.27 33.68
C GLU A 642 -14.94 -16.50 32.18
N VAL A 643 -15.11 -17.74 31.71
CA VAL A 643 -15.02 -18.03 30.26
C VAL A 643 -16.29 -17.55 29.58
N LEU A 644 -16.14 -16.55 28.73
CA LEU A 644 -17.24 -15.93 27.94
C LEU A 644 -17.52 -16.70 26.66
N ALA A 645 -16.48 -17.29 26.05
CA ALA A 645 -16.59 -18.18 24.88
C ALA A 645 -15.42 -19.16 24.84
N ASP A 646 -15.66 -20.35 24.29
CA ASP A 646 -14.64 -21.36 23.96
C ASP A 646 -15.10 -22.09 22.69
N ASP A 647 -14.78 -21.52 21.54
CA ASP A 647 -15.21 -22.06 20.27
C ASP A 647 -14.17 -21.82 19.16
N ALA A 648 -14.09 -22.77 18.22
CA ALA A 648 -13.27 -22.72 17.01
C ALA A 648 -11.79 -22.34 17.25
N GLY A 649 -11.23 -22.74 18.40
CA GLY A 649 -9.84 -22.46 18.74
C GLY A 649 -9.59 -21.07 19.35
N VAL A 650 -10.65 -20.35 19.72
CA VAL A 650 -10.57 -19.06 20.41
C VAL A 650 -11.31 -19.14 21.74
N VAL A 651 -10.61 -18.78 22.83
CA VAL A 651 -11.20 -18.69 24.17
C VAL A 651 -11.20 -17.23 24.62
N VAL A 652 -12.34 -16.72 25.06
CA VAL A 652 -12.48 -15.36 25.61
C VAL A 652 -12.76 -15.42 27.09
N ILE A 653 -11.96 -14.73 27.89
CA ILE A 653 -11.96 -14.84 29.37
C ILE A 653 -12.09 -13.45 29.98
N ASP A 654 -12.96 -13.29 30.98
CA ASP A 654 -13.04 -12.11 31.86
C ASP A 654 -12.33 -12.45 33.17
N LEU A 655 -11.31 -11.70 33.52
CA LEU A 655 -10.49 -11.88 34.71
C LEU A 655 -11.05 -11.15 35.95
N GLN A 656 -12.27 -10.54 35.85
CA GLN A 656 -12.77 -9.66 36.88
C GLN A 656 -12.83 -10.32 38.27
N ASP A 657 -13.17 -11.60 38.34
CA ASP A 657 -13.39 -12.33 39.58
C ASP A 657 -12.14 -13.06 40.09
N LEU A 658 -11.01 -13.00 39.33
CA LEU A 658 -9.71 -13.50 39.76
C LEU A 658 -8.90 -12.39 40.43
#